data_7f3365d429185be9be31a7cafdf407da
#
_entry.id   7f3365d429185be9be31a7cafdf407da
#
_cell.length_a   1.000
_cell.length_b   1.000
_cell.length_c   1.000
_cell.angle_alpha   90.00
_cell.angle_beta   90.00
_cell.angle_gamma   90.00
#
_symmetry.space_group_name_H-M   'P 1'
#
loop_
_entity.id
_entity.type
_entity.pdbx_description
1 polymer ?
#
loop_
_entity_poly.entity_id
_entity_poly.type
_entity_poly.pdbx_seq_one_letter_code
_entity_poly.pdbx_strand_id
1 'polypeptide(L)'
;QVLAWGLRGLRGAVREPRLELHWGGQSLWTPPIKDMATNPNFPSNAFVLTLALPEEERFVPPIRLRLWDRAGTEWRLLLGRASVRALGRYRCPPPRQERLLGSGTARNGSHTVGHQGHQGHLSPPASALHQDKEDEEDEDEEEEEEKDWWSKFYASMEDKDPQSWGGANRDRIKIYGCELEAVPEFEGLQDFCQTFPLYKPGRSPLPGHDPEPVGSFKGLFRIYPEPEEPGAAPPPRCFQPLPPSQPQECLVRVYVVRALELSPHDVSGLSDPYVRVSLGKRTLGQRDQYVPNSLEPVFGRMFELTATIPLEKDLRVTIMDHDKVPPDQEIGSTTIDLEDRLLSHFRAHCGLPAQYRPVGPSGWRDQLCPSRALELLSSRRGLPAPLFNPQGTALTLGGQSFELRHFERGHPPSRHLGVPRERLALHVLNLCELVPEHLETRSLQNSARPGLEQGKVQMWVDIFPTSLGPPGPPVNIDPRKAEGYELRCVVWRVRDTDLRDVNLLGQRMSDIYVAGWLDGLPEQRQQTDIHYRSLDGNGAFNWRFVFPFEFLSAEKLCAIRRKEHVWSLDETLLKVPPKLILQVWDNDKFKADDLLGVLELELIQLRRPAPSARLCWATPQDLPWFSWPWCRAPVLARSPLNLFRRRRARGWWPCIVQEDSGQRLSGKLELTLELLTAQEAEERPVGKGREEPNKHPTLPEP
;
A
#
# COMPACT_ATOMS: atom_id res chain seq x y z
N GLN A 1 -35.68 18.24 9.04
CA GLN A 1 -35.57 16.97 9.77
C GLN A 1 -34.34 16.93 10.62
N VAL A 2 -34.42 16.31 11.78
CA VAL A 2 -33.32 16.13 12.73
C VAL A 2 -33.17 14.65 13.01
N LEU A 3 -31.98 14.11 12.76
CA LEU A 3 -31.57 12.82 13.27
C LEU A 3 -30.81 13.07 14.61
N ALA A 4 -31.41 12.70 15.72
CA ALA A 4 -30.75 12.69 17.02
C ALA A 4 -30.36 11.25 17.33
N TRP A 5 -29.13 10.86 16.97
CA TRP A 5 -28.72 9.47 17.09
C TRP A 5 -28.38 9.09 18.52
N GLY A 6 -27.48 9.83 19.18
CA GLY A 6 -27.11 9.52 20.54
C GLY A 6 -26.07 10.44 21.14
N LEU A 7 -25.59 10.09 22.34
CA LEU A 7 -24.57 10.80 23.09
C LEU A 7 -23.34 9.92 23.26
N ARG A 8 -22.13 10.54 23.22
CA ARG A 8 -20.85 9.81 23.29
C ARG A 8 -19.89 10.50 24.26
N GLY A 9 -19.11 9.68 24.98
CA GLY A 9 -18.01 10.15 25.80
C GLY A 9 -18.41 11.13 26.92
N LEU A 10 -19.60 10.98 27.52
CA LEU A 10 -20.00 11.88 28.63
C LEU A 10 -19.11 11.66 29.83
N ARG A 11 -18.57 12.76 30.37
CA ARG A 11 -17.73 12.77 31.60
C ARG A 11 -18.56 12.96 32.83
N GLY A 12 -18.35 12.10 33.83
CA GLY A 12 -19.04 12.10 35.12
C GLY A 12 -20.26 11.18 35.16
N ALA A 13 -20.85 11.05 36.34
CA ALA A 13 -22.03 10.25 36.56
C ALA A 13 -23.26 10.99 36.05
N VAL A 14 -23.88 10.47 35.00
CA VAL A 14 -25.08 11.00 34.35
C VAL A 14 -26.20 9.98 34.55
N ARG A 15 -27.41 10.46 34.90
CA ARG A 15 -28.55 9.59 35.23
C ARG A 15 -29.46 9.32 34.04
N GLU A 16 -30.11 10.38 33.56
CA GLU A 16 -31.09 10.32 32.46
C GLU A 16 -30.87 11.52 31.52
N PRO A 17 -29.79 11.54 30.73
CA PRO A 17 -29.51 12.69 29.87
C PRO A 17 -30.48 12.80 28.71
N ARG A 18 -30.85 14.04 28.37
CA ARG A 18 -31.62 14.38 27.18
C ARG A 18 -31.10 15.64 26.50
N LEU A 19 -31.32 15.75 25.23
CA LEU A 19 -30.90 16.91 24.42
C LEU A 19 -32.10 17.85 24.17
N GLU A 20 -31.89 19.12 24.42
CA GLU A 20 -32.73 20.21 23.94
C GLU A 20 -32.10 20.80 22.67
N LEU A 21 -32.84 20.85 21.60
CA LEU A 21 -32.49 21.50 20.37
C LEU A 21 -33.36 22.75 20.21
N HIS A 22 -32.76 23.92 20.30
CA HIS A 22 -33.46 25.20 20.17
C HIS A 22 -33.10 25.88 18.86
N TRP A 23 -34.10 26.22 18.06
CA TRP A 23 -33.92 26.86 16.75
C TRP A 23 -35.12 27.74 16.37
N GLY A 24 -34.87 28.97 15.92
CA GLY A 24 -35.90 29.87 15.46
C GLY A 24 -37.05 30.13 16.46
N GLY A 25 -36.77 30.16 17.77
CA GLY A 25 -37.75 30.33 18.82
C GLY A 25 -38.51 29.07 19.24
N GLN A 26 -38.28 27.95 18.57
CA GLN A 26 -38.88 26.65 18.93
C GLN A 26 -37.85 25.74 19.61
N SER A 27 -38.35 24.86 20.50
CA SER A 27 -37.49 23.87 21.20
C SER A 27 -38.04 22.47 20.95
N LEU A 28 -37.13 21.59 20.51
CA LEU A 28 -37.35 20.16 20.36
C LEU A 28 -36.59 19.43 21.47
N TRP A 29 -37.22 18.50 22.14
CA TRP A 29 -36.65 17.69 23.18
C TRP A 29 -36.57 16.22 22.75
N THR A 30 -35.38 15.62 22.93
CA THR A 30 -35.27 14.17 22.77
C THR A 30 -35.85 13.44 23.96
N PRO A 31 -36.33 12.20 23.81
CA PRO A 31 -36.55 11.35 24.96
C PRO A 31 -35.24 11.16 25.78
N PRO A 32 -35.31 10.99 27.10
CA PRO A 32 -34.12 10.73 27.89
C PRO A 32 -33.55 9.34 27.58
N ILE A 33 -32.22 9.23 27.66
CA ILE A 33 -31.53 7.94 27.65
C ILE A 33 -31.54 7.39 29.06
N LYS A 34 -32.20 6.25 29.30
CA LYS A 34 -32.36 5.68 30.63
C LYS A 34 -31.08 5.06 31.16
N ASP A 35 -30.29 4.45 30.33
CA ASP A 35 -29.04 3.79 30.67
C ASP A 35 -27.98 3.98 29.60
N MET A 36 -27.07 4.89 29.84
CA MET A 36 -25.94 5.20 28.95
C MET A 36 -24.93 4.04 28.83
N ALA A 37 -24.84 3.18 29.85
CA ALA A 37 -23.90 2.07 29.84
C ALA A 37 -24.37 0.91 28.97
N THR A 38 -25.70 0.75 28.81
CA THR A 38 -26.27 -0.30 27.98
C THR A 38 -26.52 0.19 26.56
N ASN A 39 -27.11 1.39 26.38
CA ASN A 39 -27.37 1.96 25.07
C ASN A 39 -27.29 3.50 25.10
N PRO A 40 -26.26 4.10 24.49
CA PRO A 40 -26.12 5.56 24.47
C PRO A 40 -26.91 6.25 23.34
N ASN A 41 -27.76 5.51 22.60
CA ASN A 41 -28.61 6.05 21.55
C ASN A 41 -29.97 6.48 22.10
N PHE A 42 -30.57 7.49 21.49
CA PHE A 42 -31.91 7.93 21.85
C PHE A 42 -32.96 6.91 21.43
N PRO A 43 -33.97 6.64 22.28
CA PRO A 43 -35.05 5.68 21.96
C PRO A 43 -35.86 6.06 20.74
N SER A 44 -36.06 7.37 20.49
CA SER A 44 -36.64 7.95 19.28
C SER A 44 -35.65 8.93 18.73
N ASN A 45 -35.30 8.79 17.45
CA ASN A 45 -34.12 9.44 16.88
C ASN A 45 -34.43 10.31 15.65
N ALA A 46 -35.58 10.20 15.01
CA ALA A 46 -35.96 11.01 13.85
C ALA A 46 -37.09 12.00 14.20
N PHE A 47 -36.85 13.29 14.01
CA PHE A 47 -37.80 14.35 14.32
C PHE A 47 -37.96 15.29 13.16
N VAL A 48 -39.17 15.91 13.08
CA VAL A 48 -39.46 16.96 12.11
C VAL A 48 -39.81 18.24 12.88
N LEU A 49 -39.22 19.36 12.45
CA LEU A 49 -39.49 20.69 12.99
C LEU A 49 -39.78 21.62 11.84
N THR A 50 -40.97 22.25 11.83
CA THR A 50 -41.37 23.23 10.82
C THR A 50 -41.14 24.64 11.36
N LEU A 51 -40.36 25.43 10.63
CA LEU A 51 -39.91 26.76 11.02
C LEU A 51 -40.02 27.72 9.84
N ALA A 52 -40.37 28.97 10.11
CA ALA A 52 -40.13 30.09 9.17
C ALA A 52 -38.72 30.61 9.39
N LEU A 53 -37.87 30.54 8.37
CA LEU A 53 -36.49 30.98 8.39
C LEU A 53 -36.25 32.11 7.42
N PRO A 54 -35.32 33.06 7.71
CA PRO A 54 -34.91 34.05 6.75
C PRO A 54 -34.34 33.39 5.48
N GLU A 55 -34.57 34.00 4.35
CA GLU A 55 -34.08 33.55 3.06
C GLU A 55 -32.54 33.64 2.97
N GLU A 56 -32.01 34.76 3.44
CA GLU A 56 -30.57 34.99 3.49
C GLU A 56 -29.91 34.22 4.62
N GLU A 57 -28.94 33.37 4.30
CA GLU A 57 -28.25 32.48 5.25
C GLU A 57 -27.62 33.24 6.43
N ARG A 58 -27.09 34.44 6.22
CA ARG A 58 -26.48 35.31 7.27
C ARG A 58 -27.41 35.67 8.42
N PHE A 59 -28.72 35.67 8.17
CA PHE A 59 -29.74 35.98 9.18
C PHE A 59 -30.38 34.73 9.79
N VAL A 60 -30.08 33.53 9.29
CA VAL A 60 -30.60 32.30 9.85
C VAL A 60 -29.99 32.07 11.23
N PRO A 61 -30.80 31.96 12.31
CA PRO A 61 -30.29 31.74 13.64
C PRO A 61 -29.57 30.36 13.73
N PRO A 62 -28.48 30.29 14.53
CA PRO A 62 -27.80 28.99 14.73
C PRO A 62 -28.68 28.03 15.51
N ILE A 63 -28.52 26.73 15.24
CA ILE A 63 -29.14 25.67 16.05
C ILE A 63 -28.35 25.60 17.37
N ARG A 64 -29.03 25.74 18.49
CA ARG A 64 -28.42 25.65 19.82
C ARG A 64 -28.74 24.29 20.42
N LEU A 65 -27.71 23.54 20.80
CA LEU A 65 -27.79 22.25 21.45
C LEU A 65 -27.50 22.43 22.95
N ARG A 66 -28.35 21.91 23.80
CA ARG A 66 -28.17 21.92 25.25
C ARG A 66 -28.40 20.52 25.80
N LEU A 67 -27.43 20.01 26.53
CA LEU A 67 -27.50 18.71 27.18
C LEU A 67 -27.92 18.89 28.66
N TRP A 68 -29.01 18.29 29.00
CA TRP A 68 -29.59 18.35 30.35
C TRP A 68 -29.55 16.97 30.99
N ASP A 69 -29.35 16.94 32.32
CA ASP A 69 -29.51 15.74 33.14
C ASP A 69 -30.56 15.93 34.22
N ARG A 70 -31.03 14.82 34.73
CA ARG A 70 -32.04 14.79 35.81
C ARG A 70 -31.41 15.06 37.16
N ALA A 71 -31.84 16.12 37.85
CA ALA A 71 -31.50 16.43 39.24
C ALA A 71 -32.76 16.29 40.09
N GLY A 72 -32.89 15.18 40.80
CA GLY A 72 -34.11 14.85 41.56
C GLY A 72 -35.28 14.49 40.60
N THR A 73 -36.40 15.20 40.71
CA THR A 73 -37.59 15.00 39.83
C THR A 73 -37.55 15.83 38.57
N GLU A 74 -36.63 16.78 38.43
CA GLU A 74 -36.61 17.74 37.34
C GLU A 74 -35.28 17.71 36.52
N TRP A 75 -35.35 18.08 35.22
CA TRP A 75 -34.18 18.28 34.39
C TRP A 75 -33.62 19.70 34.58
N ARG A 76 -32.81 19.91 35.61
CA ARG A 76 -32.27 21.23 35.96
C ARG A 76 -30.75 21.32 35.79
N LEU A 77 -30.05 20.22 35.55
CA LEU A 77 -28.61 20.23 35.45
C LEU A 77 -28.18 20.35 33.96
N LEU A 78 -27.76 21.57 33.56
CA LEU A 78 -27.19 21.78 32.23
C LEU A 78 -25.74 21.30 32.23
N LEU A 79 -25.48 20.17 31.55
CA LEU A 79 -24.17 19.54 31.46
C LEU A 79 -23.28 20.17 30.40
N GLY A 80 -23.86 20.44 29.21
CA GLY A 80 -23.09 20.91 28.07
C GLY A 80 -23.92 21.69 27.06
N ARG A 81 -23.24 22.45 26.20
CA ARG A 81 -23.86 23.21 25.11
C ARG A 81 -23.00 23.19 23.84
N ALA A 82 -23.66 23.24 22.69
CA ALA A 82 -23.03 23.50 21.39
C ALA A 82 -23.89 24.45 20.55
N SER A 83 -23.31 25.00 19.50
CA SER A 83 -24.02 25.85 18.54
C SER A 83 -23.61 25.46 17.12
N VAL A 84 -24.57 25.09 16.31
CA VAL A 84 -24.35 24.71 14.91
C VAL A 84 -24.62 25.92 14.04
N ARG A 85 -23.59 26.38 13.34
CA ARG A 85 -23.60 27.50 12.41
C ARG A 85 -23.41 26.98 10.98
N ALA A 86 -23.43 27.85 9.99
CA ALA A 86 -23.25 27.50 8.56
C ALA A 86 -24.25 26.43 8.10
N LEU A 87 -25.54 26.76 8.22
CA LEU A 87 -26.63 25.79 7.98
C LEU A 87 -26.85 25.49 6.50
N GLY A 88 -26.26 26.24 5.58
CA GLY A 88 -26.33 26.00 4.14
C GLY A 88 -25.94 24.59 3.71
N ARG A 89 -24.94 23.99 4.40
CA ARG A 89 -24.48 22.61 4.15
C ARG A 89 -25.54 21.53 4.45
N TYR A 90 -26.56 21.86 5.21
CA TYR A 90 -27.67 20.95 5.54
C TYR A 90 -28.88 21.10 4.64
N ARG A 91 -28.87 22.05 3.70
CA ARG A 91 -29.94 22.22 2.72
C ARG A 91 -29.91 21.05 1.75
N CYS A 92 -31.00 20.34 1.65
CA CYS A 92 -31.16 19.26 0.68
C CYS A 92 -31.33 19.86 -0.72
N PRO A 93 -30.59 19.39 -1.74
CA PRO A 93 -30.91 19.75 -3.12
C PRO A 93 -32.31 19.20 -3.47
N PRO A 94 -33.01 19.81 -4.45
CA PRO A 94 -34.27 19.26 -4.94
C PRO A 94 -34.03 17.81 -5.40
N PRO A 95 -35.02 16.90 -5.24
CA PRO A 95 -34.87 15.49 -5.53
C PRO A 95 -34.44 15.29 -6.99
N ARG A 96 -33.17 14.99 -7.18
CA ARG A 96 -32.63 14.46 -8.45
C ARG A 96 -32.79 12.94 -8.37
N GLN A 97 -33.22 12.32 -9.46
CA GLN A 97 -33.09 10.87 -9.60
C GLN A 97 -31.63 10.51 -9.37
N GLU A 98 -31.34 9.87 -8.23
CA GLU A 98 -29.97 9.40 -7.93
C GLU A 98 -29.59 8.38 -9.01
N ARG A 99 -28.60 8.72 -9.81
CA ARG A 99 -27.95 7.77 -10.72
C ARG A 99 -27.02 6.90 -9.89
N LEU A 100 -26.99 5.61 -10.18
CA LEU A 100 -26.11 4.64 -9.54
C LEU A 100 -24.63 5.00 -9.68
N LEU A 101 -24.31 5.65 -10.80
CA LEU A 101 -22.97 6.11 -11.16
C LEU A 101 -22.88 7.61 -10.87
N GLY A 102 -21.92 8.01 -10.05
CA GLY A 102 -21.51 9.39 -9.91
C GLY A 102 -21.18 9.97 -11.29
N SER A 103 -21.41 11.28 -11.47
CA SER A 103 -21.16 12.00 -12.73
C SER A 103 -19.66 12.16 -13.02
N GLY A 104 -18.92 11.08 -12.98
CA GLY A 104 -17.57 11.01 -13.53
C GLY A 104 -17.69 11.19 -15.03
N THR A 105 -17.36 12.37 -15.54
CA THR A 105 -17.26 12.69 -16.96
C THR A 105 -16.29 11.73 -17.62
N ALA A 106 -16.83 10.69 -18.26
CA ALA A 106 -16.09 9.94 -19.26
C ALA A 106 -15.74 10.93 -20.38
N ARG A 107 -14.52 11.42 -20.40
CA ARG A 107 -13.95 12.11 -21.56
C ARG A 107 -13.82 11.08 -22.67
N ASN A 108 -14.87 10.98 -23.49
CA ASN A 108 -14.80 10.36 -24.81
C ASN A 108 -13.91 11.25 -25.70
N GLY A 109 -12.66 10.88 -25.81
CA GLY A 109 -11.80 11.34 -26.89
C GLY A 109 -12.16 10.57 -28.16
N SER A 110 -13.13 11.10 -28.94
CA SER A 110 -13.36 10.63 -30.29
C SER A 110 -12.30 11.23 -31.20
N HIS A 111 -11.28 10.46 -31.54
CA HIS A 111 -10.47 10.70 -32.74
C HIS A 111 -10.96 9.79 -33.85
N THR A 112 -11.73 10.39 -34.75
CA THR A 112 -11.94 9.90 -36.09
C THR A 112 -10.66 10.01 -36.90
N VAL A 113 -10.09 8.89 -37.33
CA VAL A 113 -9.14 8.88 -38.45
C VAL A 113 -9.62 7.88 -39.49
N GLY A 114 -9.68 8.38 -40.71
CA GLY A 114 -10.27 7.74 -41.88
C GLY A 114 -9.48 6.53 -42.40
N HIS A 115 -10.22 5.71 -43.08
CA HIS A 115 -9.77 4.62 -43.92
C HIS A 115 -8.80 5.06 -45.00
N GLN A 116 -7.73 4.29 -45.21
CA GLN A 116 -7.29 3.87 -46.56
C GLN A 116 -6.51 2.56 -46.43
N GLY A 117 -6.95 1.59 -47.21
CA GLY A 117 -6.37 0.27 -47.27
C GLY A 117 -5.13 0.20 -48.15
N HIS A 118 -4.32 -0.83 -47.91
CA HIS A 118 -3.61 -1.55 -48.96
C HIS A 118 -3.28 -2.98 -48.52
N GLN A 119 -3.63 -3.92 -49.42
CA GLN A 119 -3.30 -5.34 -49.38
C GLN A 119 -1.81 -5.57 -49.67
N GLY A 120 -1.26 -6.62 -49.06
CA GLY A 120 0.05 -7.13 -49.44
C GLY A 120 0.48 -8.33 -48.61
N HIS A 121 0.22 -9.52 -49.11
CA HIS A 121 0.71 -10.81 -48.65
C HIS A 121 2.22 -10.86 -48.48
N LEU A 122 2.70 -11.56 -47.44
CA LEU A 122 3.67 -12.65 -47.48
C LEU A 122 4.03 -13.10 -46.07
N SER A 123 3.72 -14.35 -45.77
CA SER A 123 4.07 -15.03 -44.52
C SER A 123 5.45 -15.68 -44.64
N PRO A 124 6.29 -15.68 -43.62
CA PRO A 124 7.33 -16.67 -43.41
C PRO A 124 6.96 -17.70 -42.32
N PRO A 125 7.63 -18.85 -42.24
CA PRO A 125 7.11 -20.04 -41.59
C PRO A 125 7.16 -19.99 -40.06
N ALA A 126 6.04 -20.34 -39.49
CA ALA A 126 5.85 -20.53 -38.06
C ALA A 126 6.43 -21.89 -37.64
N SER A 127 7.54 -21.90 -36.89
CA SER A 127 7.91 -23.07 -36.08
C SER A 127 8.93 -22.82 -34.94
N ALA A 128 9.33 -21.55 -34.68
CA ALA A 128 10.28 -21.27 -33.61
C ALA A 128 9.77 -20.23 -32.55
N LEU A 129 8.52 -19.75 -32.71
CA LEU A 129 7.92 -18.71 -31.86
C LEU A 129 6.83 -19.24 -30.93
N HIS A 130 6.46 -20.53 -31.02
CA HIS A 130 5.39 -21.07 -30.18
C HIS A 130 5.89 -21.59 -28.81
N GLN A 131 7.12 -22.10 -28.73
CA GLN A 131 7.65 -22.66 -27.49
C GLN A 131 8.01 -21.56 -26.45
N ASP A 132 8.55 -20.42 -26.93
CA ASP A 132 8.87 -19.28 -26.03
C ASP A 132 7.63 -18.52 -25.50
N LYS A 133 6.47 -18.66 -26.14
CA LYS A 133 5.23 -18.02 -25.71
C LYS A 133 4.42 -18.87 -24.73
N GLU A 134 4.41 -20.19 -24.93
CA GLU A 134 3.75 -21.12 -24.01
C GLU A 134 4.49 -21.16 -22.67
N ASP A 135 5.84 -21.14 -22.67
CA ASP A 135 6.65 -21.08 -21.46
C ASP A 135 6.47 -19.73 -20.68
N GLU A 136 6.24 -18.59 -21.38
CA GLU A 136 5.96 -17.29 -20.74
C GLU A 136 4.53 -17.22 -20.17
N GLU A 137 3.54 -17.86 -20.79
CA GLU A 137 2.15 -17.92 -20.31
C GLU A 137 2.01 -18.86 -19.09
N ASP A 138 2.70 -20.00 -19.08
CA ASP A 138 2.73 -20.94 -17.95
C ASP A 138 3.49 -20.35 -16.74
N GLU A 139 4.61 -19.61 -16.96
CA GLU A 139 5.35 -18.91 -15.90
C GLU A 139 4.52 -17.77 -15.29
N ASP A 140 3.72 -17.05 -16.06
CA ASP A 140 2.82 -15.99 -15.59
C ASP A 140 1.64 -16.56 -14.77
N GLU A 141 1.12 -17.76 -15.09
CA GLU A 141 0.08 -18.44 -14.34
C GLU A 141 0.62 -18.97 -12.98
N GLU A 142 1.83 -19.54 -12.93
CA GLU A 142 2.47 -19.98 -11.68
C GLU A 142 2.80 -18.78 -10.76
N GLU A 143 3.20 -17.61 -11.30
CA GLU A 143 3.42 -16.40 -10.51
C GLU A 143 2.13 -15.80 -9.93
N GLU A 144 0.98 -16.01 -10.54
CA GLU A 144 -0.31 -15.59 -9.99
C GLU A 144 -0.72 -16.43 -8.78
N GLU A 145 -0.29 -17.67 -8.68
CA GLU A 145 -0.56 -18.55 -7.52
C GLU A 145 0.21 -18.14 -6.26
N GLU A 146 1.41 -17.58 -6.40
CA GLU A 146 2.30 -17.21 -5.28
C GLU A 146 2.14 -15.75 -4.81
N LYS A 147 1.31 -14.92 -5.45
CA LYS A 147 1.14 -13.51 -5.07
C LYS A 147 0.46 -13.37 -3.71
N ASP A 148 1.25 -13.10 -2.69
CA ASP A 148 0.78 -12.72 -1.37
C ASP A 148 0.40 -11.21 -1.31
N TRP A 149 -0.07 -10.78 -0.13
CA TRP A 149 -0.41 -9.38 0.10
C TRP A 149 0.78 -8.42 -0.12
N TRP A 150 2.00 -8.82 0.23
CA TRP A 150 3.21 -7.99 0.07
C TRP A 150 3.56 -7.75 -1.40
N SER A 151 3.42 -8.76 -2.25
CA SER A 151 3.61 -8.59 -3.71
C SER A 151 2.66 -7.52 -4.27
N LYS A 152 1.39 -7.55 -3.83
CA LYS A 152 0.37 -6.58 -4.20
C LYS A 152 0.70 -5.17 -3.67
N PHE A 153 1.17 -5.07 -2.44
CA PHE A 153 1.59 -3.81 -1.81
C PHE A 153 2.78 -3.17 -2.55
N TYR A 154 3.86 -3.92 -2.80
CA TYR A 154 5.03 -3.39 -3.49
C TYR A 154 4.74 -3.03 -4.95
N ALA A 155 3.93 -3.83 -5.66
CA ALA A 155 3.46 -3.48 -7.00
C ALA A 155 2.67 -2.16 -7.03
N SER A 156 1.99 -1.82 -5.92
CA SER A 156 1.26 -0.55 -5.81
C SER A 156 2.17 0.65 -5.51
N MET A 157 3.40 0.41 -5.05
CA MET A 157 4.38 1.47 -4.75
C MET A 157 5.30 1.82 -5.94
N GLU A 158 5.53 0.89 -6.87
CA GLU A 158 6.47 1.07 -7.99
C GLU A 158 5.98 2.05 -9.06
N ASP A 159 4.68 2.21 -9.26
CA ASP A 159 4.13 3.09 -10.28
C ASP A 159 3.89 4.52 -9.77
N LYS A 160 4.76 5.43 -10.18
CA LYS A 160 4.63 6.87 -9.91
C LYS A 160 3.68 7.61 -10.87
N ASP A 161 3.14 6.94 -11.89
CA ASP A 161 2.34 7.59 -12.93
C ASP A 161 0.85 7.21 -12.85
N PRO A 162 -0.03 8.14 -12.42
CA PRO A 162 -1.48 7.89 -12.30
C PRO A 162 -2.18 7.56 -13.63
N GLN A 163 -1.56 7.88 -14.77
CA GLN A 163 -2.14 7.61 -16.09
C GLN A 163 -1.90 6.19 -16.60
N SER A 164 -1.00 5.43 -15.98
CA SER A 164 -0.74 4.01 -16.25
C SER A 164 -1.88 3.07 -15.78
N TRP A 165 -2.90 3.59 -15.12
CA TRP A 165 -4.03 2.81 -14.57
C TRP A 165 -4.95 2.15 -15.62
N GLY A 166 -4.73 2.42 -16.89
CA GLY A 166 -5.43 1.80 -18.03
C GLY A 166 -4.85 0.49 -18.54
N GLY A 167 -3.73 0.04 -18.00
CA GLY A 167 -3.10 -1.23 -18.35
C GLY A 167 -3.77 -2.39 -17.62
N ALA A 168 -4.21 -3.41 -18.39
CA ALA A 168 -4.99 -4.56 -17.98
C ALA A 168 -4.55 -5.18 -16.63
N ASN A 169 -5.52 -5.28 -15.72
CA ASN A 169 -5.71 -6.38 -14.78
C ASN A 169 -4.65 -6.64 -13.69
N ARG A 170 -3.96 -5.60 -13.15
CA ARG A 170 -3.09 -5.80 -11.99
C ARG A 170 -3.88 -5.60 -10.70
N ASP A 171 -3.91 -6.62 -9.86
CA ASP A 171 -4.48 -6.58 -8.52
C ASP A 171 -3.64 -5.67 -7.61
N ARG A 172 -4.14 -4.46 -7.30
CA ARG A 172 -3.42 -3.40 -6.58
C ARG A 172 -4.21 -2.88 -5.40
N ILE A 173 -3.49 -2.34 -4.41
CA ILE A 173 -4.05 -1.70 -3.24
C ILE A 173 -4.03 -0.18 -3.45
N LYS A 174 -5.10 0.51 -3.11
CA LYS A 174 -5.14 1.97 -3.09
C LYS A 174 -4.40 2.50 -1.85
N ILE A 175 -3.30 3.21 -2.03
CA ILE A 175 -2.55 3.80 -0.91
C ILE A 175 -2.93 5.27 -0.78
N TYR A 176 -3.55 5.64 0.34
CA TYR A 176 -3.89 7.01 0.69
C TYR A 176 -2.78 7.63 1.55
N GLY A 177 -2.32 8.83 1.18
CA GLY A 177 -1.33 9.60 1.94
C GLY A 177 -1.87 10.28 3.19
N CYS A 178 -3.14 10.08 3.52
CA CYS A 178 -3.84 10.64 4.68
C CYS A 178 -4.79 9.62 5.29
N GLU A 179 -5.41 9.96 6.41
CA GLU A 179 -6.50 9.21 7.03
C GLU A 179 -7.68 9.08 6.07
N LEU A 180 -8.40 7.95 6.12
CA LEU A 180 -9.57 7.70 5.28
C LEU A 180 -10.65 8.79 5.46
N GLU A 181 -10.79 9.30 6.67
CA GLU A 181 -11.69 10.40 7.03
C GLU A 181 -11.28 11.75 6.41
N ALA A 182 -10.02 11.91 6.02
CA ALA A 182 -9.51 13.12 5.37
C ALA A 182 -9.56 13.05 3.85
N VAL A 183 -9.91 11.90 3.27
CA VAL A 183 -10.07 11.73 1.82
C VAL A 183 -11.32 12.48 1.36
N PRO A 184 -11.23 13.46 0.44
CA PRO A 184 -12.36 14.32 0.06
C PRO A 184 -13.56 13.55 -0.51
N GLU A 185 -13.30 12.44 -1.21
CA GLU A 185 -14.30 11.58 -1.84
C GLU A 185 -15.25 10.93 -0.82
N PHE A 186 -14.84 10.79 0.44
CA PHE A 186 -15.59 10.12 1.50
C PHE A 186 -16.21 11.07 2.53
N GLU A 187 -16.20 12.38 2.29
CA GLU A 187 -16.91 13.40 3.09
C GLU A 187 -16.70 13.27 4.61
N GLY A 188 -15.52 12.85 5.05
CA GLY A 188 -15.19 12.63 6.47
C GLY A 188 -15.82 11.40 7.11
N LEU A 189 -16.47 10.50 6.34
CA LEU A 189 -17.22 9.33 6.81
C LEU A 189 -18.32 9.67 7.82
N GLN A 190 -18.76 10.93 7.84
CA GLN A 190 -19.82 11.44 8.74
C GLN A 190 -21.15 11.72 8.01
N ASP A 191 -21.38 10.98 6.93
CA ASP A 191 -22.56 11.06 6.08
C ASP A 191 -23.85 10.56 6.77
N PHE A 192 -23.71 9.59 7.68
CA PHE A 192 -24.82 9.10 8.50
C PHE A 192 -25.05 9.99 9.73
N CYS A 193 -24.01 10.30 10.49
CA CYS A 193 -24.06 11.15 11.66
C CYS A 193 -22.83 12.05 11.73
N GLN A 194 -23.02 13.29 12.13
CA GLN A 194 -21.94 14.20 12.47
C GLN A 194 -21.75 14.25 14.00
N THR A 195 -20.53 14.52 14.42
CA THR A 195 -20.17 14.64 15.83
C THR A 195 -20.13 16.11 16.23
N PHE A 196 -20.95 16.50 17.20
CA PHE A 196 -21.01 17.87 17.73
C PHE A 196 -20.46 17.86 19.17
N PRO A 197 -19.26 18.41 19.43
CA PRO A 197 -18.71 18.49 20.78
C PRO A 197 -19.54 19.41 21.66
N LEU A 198 -19.81 18.98 22.90
CA LEU A 198 -20.57 19.71 23.89
C LEU A 198 -19.64 20.26 24.96
N TYR A 199 -19.69 21.56 25.22
CA TYR A 199 -18.79 22.26 26.13
C TYR A 199 -19.53 22.73 27.39
N LYS A 200 -18.81 22.75 28.50
CA LYS A 200 -19.36 23.19 29.80
C LYS A 200 -19.84 24.64 29.73
N PRO A 201 -21.04 24.97 30.30
CA PRO A 201 -21.55 26.33 30.33
C PRO A 201 -20.60 27.27 31.11
N GLY A 202 -20.42 28.51 30.64
CA GLY A 202 -19.68 29.56 31.35
C GLY A 202 -18.16 29.62 31.15
N ARG A 203 -17.53 28.66 30.48
CA ARG A 203 -16.13 28.76 30.07
C ARG A 203 -16.05 29.25 28.60
N SER A 204 -15.58 30.49 28.43
CA SER A 204 -15.06 30.91 27.09
C SER A 204 -13.69 30.26 26.91
N PRO A 205 -13.34 29.88 25.66
CA PRO A 205 -11.98 29.42 25.37
C PRO A 205 -10.99 30.55 25.73
N LEU A 206 -10.05 30.26 26.62
CA LEU A 206 -8.88 31.11 26.79
C LEU A 206 -8.03 30.99 25.53
N PRO A 207 -7.44 32.08 25.01
CA PRO A 207 -6.55 32.01 23.87
C PRO A 207 -5.40 31.02 24.17
N GLY A 208 -5.30 29.96 23.36
CA GLY A 208 -4.25 28.94 23.49
C GLY A 208 -4.62 27.67 24.24
N HIS A 209 -5.85 27.53 24.80
CA HIS A 209 -6.35 26.29 25.35
C HIS A 209 -7.71 25.94 24.72
N ASP A 210 -7.76 24.89 23.92
CA ASP A 210 -9.03 24.32 23.48
C ASP A 210 -9.74 23.70 24.69
N PRO A 211 -10.98 24.14 25.01
CA PRO A 211 -11.71 23.58 26.15
C PRO A 211 -12.04 22.11 25.84
N GLU A 212 -11.72 21.22 26.79
CA GLU A 212 -12.12 19.83 26.68
C GLU A 212 -13.64 19.69 26.70
N PRO A 213 -14.24 18.96 25.72
CA PRO A 213 -15.67 18.74 25.69
C PRO A 213 -16.11 17.84 26.86
N VAL A 214 -17.30 18.08 27.39
CA VAL A 214 -17.95 17.21 28.40
C VAL A 214 -18.50 15.93 27.81
N GLY A 215 -18.57 15.85 26.49
CA GLY A 215 -19.07 14.75 25.68
C GLY A 215 -19.44 15.26 24.31
N SER A 216 -20.06 14.43 23.48
CA SER A 216 -20.50 14.79 22.14
C SER A 216 -21.91 14.28 21.83
N PHE A 217 -22.57 15.00 20.96
CA PHE A 217 -23.84 14.59 20.33
C PHE A 217 -23.56 14.07 18.93
N LYS A 218 -24.06 12.88 18.62
CA LYS A 218 -24.12 12.30 17.28
C LYS A 218 -25.47 12.56 16.66
N GLY A 219 -25.51 13.23 15.50
CA GLY A 219 -26.76 13.56 14.82
C GLY A 219 -26.54 14.16 13.44
N LEU A 220 -27.65 14.41 12.73
CA LEU A 220 -27.60 15.02 11.40
C LEU A 220 -28.81 15.92 11.19
N PHE A 221 -28.63 16.98 10.41
CA PHE A 221 -29.71 17.90 10.06
C PHE A 221 -29.98 17.83 8.57
N ARG A 222 -31.25 17.95 8.16
CA ARG A 222 -31.65 18.08 6.76
C ARG A 222 -32.70 19.21 6.66
N ILE A 223 -32.45 20.21 5.85
CA ILE A 223 -33.28 21.38 5.66
C ILE A 223 -33.81 21.36 4.24
N TYR A 224 -35.12 21.42 4.07
CA TYR A 224 -35.80 21.50 2.78
C TYR A 224 -37.06 22.37 2.91
N PRO A 225 -37.47 23.07 1.83
CA PRO A 225 -38.71 23.87 1.87
C PRO A 225 -39.91 22.97 2.05
N GLU A 226 -40.92 23.47 2.78
CA GLU A 226 -42.24 22.83 2.86
C GLU A 226 -42.98 23.04 1.53
N PRO A 227 -43.65 22.02 0.97
CA PRO A 227 -44.45 22.20 -0.24
C PRO A 227 -45.57 23.22 -0.04
N GLU A 228 -45.69 24.19 -0.93
CA GLU A 228 -46.71 25.24 -0.85
C GLU A 228 -48.10 24.77 -1.29
N GLU A 229 -48.21 23.68 -2.06
CA GLU A 229 -49.50 23.18 -2.58
C GLU A 229 -50.04 22.05 -1.72
N PRO A 230 -51.36 22.13 -1.32
CA PRO A 230 -52.07 21.03 -0.68
C PRO A 230 -52.21 19.84 -1.64
N GLY A 231 -51.48 18.76 -1.40
CA GLY A 231 -51.48 17.57 -2.25
C GLY A 231 -50.17 17.29 -2.99
N ALA A 232 -49.15 18.17 -2.87
CA ALA A 232 -47.81 17.87 -3.32
C ALA A 232 -47.26 16.64 -2.59
N ALA A 233 -46.40 15.87 -3.26
CA ALA A 233 -45.77 14.72 -2.68
C ALA A 233 -45.09 15.08 -1.35
N PRO A 234 -45.25 14.28 -0.28
CA PRO A 234 -44.59 14.58 0.98
C PRO A 234 -43.09 14.67 0.78
N PRO A 235 -42.40 15.58 1.51
CA PRO A 235 -40.99 15.75 1.38
C PRO A 235 -40.27 14.41 1.61
N PRO A 236 -39.13 14.16 0.93
CA PRO A 236 -38.43 12.90 1.02
C PRO A 236 -38.07 12.62 2.48
N ARG A 237 -38.34 11.40 2.93
CA ARG A 237 -37.93 10.96 4.27
C ARG A 237 -36.42 10.72 4.27
N CYS A 238 -35.65 11.76 4.57
CA CYS A 238 -34.18 11.78 4.40
C CYS A 238 -33.41 10.77 5.31
N PHE A 239 -34.09 10.22 6.33
CA PHE A 239 -33.49 9.29 7.28
C PHE A 239 -34.19 7.94 7.29
N GLN A 240 -34.43 7.33 6.12
CA GLN A 240 -35.04 6.00 6.03
C GLN A 240 -34.40 5.21 4.89
N PRO A 241 -34.12 3.90 5.11
CA PRO A 241 -34.25 3.18 6.37
C PRO A 241 -33.12 3.50 7.34
N LEU A 242 -33.43 3.62 8.64
CA LEU A 242 -32.40 3.77 9.69
C LEU A 242 -31.89 2.39 10.14
N PRO A 243 -30.60 2.26 10.49
CA PRO A 243 -30.07 1.06 11.10
C PRO A 243 -30.67 0.86 12.50
N PRO A 244 -30.60 -0.35 13.07
CA PRO A 244 -31.02 -0.59 14.44
C PRO A 244 -30.28 0.33 15.42
N SER A 245 -31.02 0.96 16.36
CA SER A 245 -30.43 1.85 17.36
C SER A 245 -29.81 1.10 18.55
N GLN A 246 -29.93 -0.21 18.59
CA GLN A 246 -29.30 -1.04 19.63
C GLN A 246 -27.80 -1.21 19.36
N PRO A 247 -26.97 -1.24 20.43
CA PRO A 247 -25.57 -1.55 20.28
C PRO A 247 -25.34 -2.90 19.59
N GLN A 248 -24.34 -2.95 18.74
CA GLN A 248 -24.04 -4.09 17.91
C GLN A 248 -22.65 -4.64 18.22
N GLU A 249 -22.55 -5.93 18.50
CA GLU A 249 -21.28 -6.60 18.66
C GLU A 249 -20.61 -6.79 17.31
N CYS A 250 -19.34 -6.41 17.22
CA CYS A 250 -18.52 -6.48 16.02
C CYS A 250 -17.18 -7.14 16.31
N LEU A 251 -16.70 -7.91 15.33
CA LEU A 251 -15.31 -8.33 15.25
C LEU A 251 -14.54 -7.24 14.50
N VAL A 252 -13.43 -6.79 15.07
CA VAL A 252 -12.57 -5.73 14.51
C VAL A 252 -11.20 -6.30 14.26
N ARG A 253 -10.73 -6.23 12.99
CA ARG A 253 -9.38 -6.60 12.59
C ARG A 253 -8.58 -5.34 12.25
N VAL A 254 -7.49 -5.14 12.95
CA VAL A 254 -6.58 -4.01 12.78
C VAL A 254 -5.29 -4.50 12.17
N TYR A 255 -4.97 -4.04 10.98
CA TYR A 255 -3.78 -4.41 10.26
C TYR A 255 -2.80 -3.25 10.25
N VAL A 256 -1.68 -3.39 10.94
CA VAL A 256 -0.63 -2.38 11.03
C VAL A 256 0.57 -2.85 10.22
N VAL A 257 0.81 -2.19 9.09
CA VAL A 257 1.82 -2.60 8.10
C VAL A 257 3.19 -2.07 8.47
N ARG A 258 3.33 -0.74 8.57
CA ARG A 258 4.60 -0.07 8.89
C ARG A 258 4.37 1.31 9.48
N ALA A 259 5.41 1.87 10.09
CA ALA A 259 5.45 3.30 10.41
C ALA A 259 6.51 4.01 9.55
N LEU A 260 6.41 5.33 9.48
CA LEU A 260 7.26 6.21 8.68
C LEU A 260 7.62 7.44 9.51
N GLU A 261 8.84 7.92 9.34
CA GLU A 261 9.30 9.20 9.91
C GLU A 261 9.06 9.30 11.43
N LEU A 262 9.28 8.21 12.18
CA LEU A 262 9.09 8.22 13.63
C LEU A 262 10.05 9.19 14.31
N SER A 263 9.58 9.90 15.34
CA SER A 263 10.43 10.73 16.17
C SER A 263 11.39 9.86 17.00
N PRO A 264 12.69 10.16 17.01
CA PRO A 264 13.67 9.39 17.79
C PRO A 264 13.48 9.61 19.30
N HIS A 265 13.63 8.55 20.08
CA HIS A 265 13.53 8.59 21.54
C HIS A 265 14.81 8.10 22.23
N ASP A 266 15.62 7.27 21.57
CA ASP A 266 16.90 6.81 22.08
C ASP A 266 18.04 7.84 21.96
N VAL A 267 19.05 7.70 22.81
CA VAL A 267 20.27 8.51 22.76
C VAL A 267 21.05 8.34 21.45
N SER A 268 20.88 7.18 20.78
CA SER A 268 21.45 6.89 19.47
C SER A 268 20.79 7.70 18.33
N GLY A 269 19.66 8.35 18.56
CA GLY A 269 18.86 9.03 17.54
C GLY A 269 17.94 8.10 16.75
N LEU A 270 17.70 6.88 17.25
CA LEU A 270 16.79 5.87 16.71
C LEU A 270 15.72 5.52 17.75
N SER A 271 14.93 4.49 17.49
CA SER A 271 13.94 3.93 18.41
C SER A 271 13.80 2.43 18.20
N ASP A 272 13.28 1.72 19.18
CA ASP A 272 12.94 0.29 19.15
C ASP A 272 11.40 0.10 19.13
N PRO A 273 10.71 0.49 18.03
CA PRO A 273 9.27 0.63 18.02
C PRO A 273 8.52 -0.70 18.01
N TYR A 274 7.38 -0.74 18.72
CA TYR A 274 6.37 -1.81 18.66
C TYR A 274 4.95 -1.26 18.70
N VAL A 275 3.99 -2.09 18.28
CA VAL A 275 2.57 -1.69 18.16
C VAL A 275 1.78 -2.10 19.39
N ARG A 276 0.93 -1.18 19.87
CA ARG A 276 -0.09 -1.41 20.88
C ARG A 276 -1.44 -0.92 20.39
N VAL A 277 -2.47 -1.78 20.47
CA VAL A 277 -3.83 -1.48 20.03
C VAL A 277 -4.75 -1.53 21.22
N SER A 278 -5.58 -0.49 21.42
CA SER A 278 -6.54 -0.40 22.52
C SER A 278 -7.95 -0.13 22.00
N LEU A 279 -8.92 -0.86 22.52
CA LEU A 279 -10.34 -0.72 22.20
C LEU A 279 -11.20 -0.97 23.44
N GLY A 280 -11.90 0.05 23.89
CA GLY A 280 -12.60 0.01 25.16
C GLY A 280 -11.63 -0.24 26.34
N LYS A 281 -11.83 -1.33 27.08
CA LYS A 281 -10.96 -1.75 28.19
C LYS A 281 -9.87 -2.75 27.77
N ARG A 282 -9.90 -3.22 26.52
CA ARG A 282 -8.96 -4.22 26.02
C ARG A 282 -7.75 -3.52 25.41
N THR A 283 -6.58 -4.04 25.72
CA THR A 283 -5.32 -3.59 25.11
C THR A 283 -4.52 -4.80 24.70
N LEU A 284 -4.12 -4.83 23.45
CA LEU A 284 -3.22 -5.83 22.89
C LEU A 284 -1.92 -5.12 22.50
N GLY A 285 -0.79 -5.74 22.81
CA GLY A 285 0.53 -5.23 22.47
C GLY A 285 1.50 -6.38 22.29
N GLN A 286 2.48 -6.19 21.44
CA GLN A 286 3.51 -7.20 21.15
C GLN A 286 4.88 -6.61 21.47
N ARG A 287 5.10 -6.33 22.77
CA ARG A 287 6.33 -5.70 23.27
C ARG A 287 7.61 -6.47 22.89
N ASP A 288 7.54 -7.77 22.89
CA ASP A 288 8.62 -8.73 22.54
C ASP A 288 8.89 -8.83 21.03
N GLN A 289 8.07 -8.19 20.22
CA GLN A 289 8.22 -8.15 18.76
C GLN A 289 8.52 -6.73 18.24
N TYR A 290 9.31 -5.97 19.02
CA TYR A 290 9.79 -4.66 18.59
C TYR A 290 10.74 -4.79 17.38
N VAL A 291 10.86 -3.72 16.63
CA VAL A 291 11.81 -3.62 15.51
C VAL A 291 13.00 -2.77 15.97
N PRO A 292 14.18 -3.37 16.18
CA PRO A 292 15.29 -2.66 16.77
C PRO A 292 15.84 -1.57 15.84
N ASN A 293 16.25 -0.45 16.42
CA ASN A 293 17.00 0.64 15.80
C ASN A 293 16.35 1.17 14.49
N SER A 294 15.04 1.45 14.49
CA SER A 294 14.35 1.86 13.26
C SER A 294 13.39 3.03 13.47
N LEU A 295 13.49 4.03 12.58
CA LEU A 295 12.47 5.10 12.46
C LEU A 295 11.43 4.80 11.36
N GLU A 296 11.64 3.75 10.58
CA GLU A 296 10.71 3.26 9.55
C GLU A 296 10.47 1.75 9.66
N PRO A 297 9.92 1.29 10.81
CA PRO A 297 9.74 -0.14 11.06
C PRO A 297 8.64 -0.74 10.18
N VAL A 298 8.89 -1.94 9.67
CA VAL A 298 7.87 -2.79 9.05
C VAL A 298 7.37 -3.76 10.11
N PHE A 299 6.15 -3.58 10.56
CA PHE A 299 5.53 -4.43 11.59
C PHE A 299 4.86 -5.66 11.00
N GLY A 300 3.99 -5.47 9.98
CA GLY A 300 3.22 -6.55 9.39
C GLY A 300 2.39 -7.31 10.43
N ARG A 301 1.60 -6.60 11.25
CA ARG A 301 0.88 -7.18 12.39
C ARG A 301 -0.63 -7.02 12.25
N MET A 302 -1.34 -8.10 12.55
CA MET A 302 -2.80 -8.11 12.63
C MET A 302 -3.24 -8.34 14.08
N PHE A 303 -4.18 -7.52 14.54
CA PHE A 303 -4.82 -7.63 15.85
C PHE A 303 -6.31 -7.86 15.66
N GLU A 304 -6.86 -8.85 16.35
CA GLU A 304 -8.30 -9.14 16.30
C GLU A 304 -8.91 -8.88 17.68
N LEU A 305 -9.94 -8.04 17.72
CA LEU A 305 -10.66 -7.65 18.93
C LEU A 305 -12.16 -7.71 18.67
N THR A 306 -12.94 -7.94 19.73
CA THR A 306 -14.38 -7.76 19.70
C THR A 306 -14.75 -6.45 20.38
N ALA A 307 -15.72 -5.72 19.84
CA ALA A 307 -16.21 -4.47 20.38
C ALA A 307 -17.72 -4.38 20.27
N THR A 308 -18.35 -3.73 21.25
CA THR A 308 -19.76 -3.37 21.20
C THR A 308 -19.89 -1.91 20.76
N ILE A 309 -20.26 -1.69 19.50
CA ILE A 309 -20.41 -0.36 18.92
C ILE A 309 -21.85 0.13 19.18
N PRO A 310 -22.04 1.36 19.69
CA PRO A 310 -21.09 2.47 19.83
C PRO A 310 -20.44 2.62 21.22
N LEU A 311 -20.61 1.66 22.12
CA LEU A 311 -20.04 1.76 23.50
C LEU A 311 -18.52 1.79 23.47
N GLU A 312 -17.91 0.99 22.61
CA GLU A 312 -16.47 0.84 22.44
C GLU A 312 -16.07 1.24 21.00
N LYS A 313 -16.34 2.51 20.63
CA LYS A 313 -16.13 2.99 19.27
C LYS A 313 -14.73 3.52 18.95
N ASP A 314 -13.97 3.95 19.96
CA ASP A 314 -12.70 4.63 19.77
C ASP A 314 -11.55 3.59 19.77
N LEU A 315 -11.12 3.22 18.57
CA LEU A 315 -9.94 2.38 18.38
C LEU A 315 -8.69 3.23 18.41
N ARG A 316 -7.80 2.99 19.38
CA ARG A 316 -6.52 3.68 19.48
C ARG A 316 -5.38 2.75 19.09
N VAL A 317 -4.58 3.19 18.14
CA VAL A 317 -3.32 2.54 17.74
C VAL A 317 -2.17 3.40 18.21
N THR A 318 -1.26 2.82 18.99
CA THR A 318 -0.14 3.49 19.62
C THR A 318 1.16 2.82 19.18
N ILE A 319 2.13 3.61 18.78
CA ILE A 319 3.50 3.16 18.60
C ILE A 319 4.28 3.48 19.86
N MET A 320 4.87 2.45 20.45
CA MET A 320 5.65 2.51 21.67
C MET A 320 7.12 2.30 21.37
N ASP A 321 7.99 2.91 22.12
CA ASP A 321 9.42 2.64 22.17
C ASP A 321 9.72 1.62 23.25
N HIS A 322 10.47 0.57 22.90
CA HIS A 322 10.86 -0.48 23.83
C HIS A 322 12.10 -0.07 24.59
N ASP A 323 11.92 0.28 25.86
CA ASP A 323 13.01 0.61 26.76
C ASP A 323 13.52 -0.63 27.52
N LYS A 324 14.85 -0.80 27.60
CA LYS A 324 15.48 -1.86 28.42
C LYS A 324 15.16 -1.71 29.92
N VAL A 325 14.90 -0.47 30.34
CA VAL A 325 14.50 -0.12 31.71
C VAL A 325 13.08 0.47 31.65
N PRO A 326 12.04 -0.25 32.12
CA PRO A 326 10.67 0.24 32.11
C PRO A 326 10.47 1.55 32.91
N PRO A 327 9.47 2.37 32.54
CA PRO A 327 8.40 2.11 31.57
C PRO A 327 8.76 2.50 30.13
N ASP A 328 8.21 1.73 29.17
CA ASP A 328 8.32 2.04 27.74
C ASP A 328 7.66 3.39 27.44
N GLN A 329 8.22 4.14 26.49
CA GLN A 329 7.75 5.46 26.12
C GLN A 329 6.75 5.39 24.96
N GLU A 330 5.75 6.26 24.97
CA GLU A 330 4.83 6.44 23.84
C GLU A 330 5.47 7.37 22.80
N ILE A 331 5.76 6.87 21.61
CA ILE A 331 6.18 7.70 20.47
C ILE A 331 4.98 8.53 20.03
N GLY A 332 3.88 7.87 19.67
CA GLY A 332 2.67 8.56 19.29
C GLY A 332 1.50 7.62 19.05
N SER A 333 0.31 8.17 18.90
CA SER A 333 -0.91 7.41 18.69
C SER A 333 -1.88 8.09 17.74
N THR A 334 -2.77 7.29 17.14
CA THR A 334 -3.90 7.73 16.33
C THR A 334 -5.18 7.06 16.82
N THR A 335 -6.34 7.72 16.65
CA THR A 335 -7.65 7.19 17.06
C THR A 335 -8.61 7.18 15.89
N ILE A 336 -9.37 6.08 15.75
CA ILE A 336 -10.35 5.85 14.70
C ILE A 336 -11.73 5.68 15.34
N ASP A 337 -12.73 6.42 14.83
CA ASP A 337 -14.15 6.24 15.22
C ASP A 337 -14.74 5.08 14.40
N LEU A 338 -14.88 3.91 15.02
CA LEU A 338 -15.43 2.71 14.37
C LEU A 338 -16.93 2.85 14.07
N GLU A 339 -17.67 3.68 14.80
CA GLU A 339 -19.08 3.91 14.53
C GLU A 339 -19.27 4.65 13.21
N ASP A 340 -18.49 5.69 12.94
CA ASP A 340 -18.54 6.41 11.66
C ASP A 340 -18.20 5.48 10.49
N ARG A 341 -17.19 4.63 10.62
CA ARG A 341 -16.84 3.65 9.58
C ARG A 341 -17.89 2.57 9.35
N LEU A 342 -18.53 2.09 10.42
CA LEU A 342 -19.56 1.06 10.34
C LEU A 342 -20.84 1.58 9.66
N LEU A 343 -21.26 2.81 9.98
CA LEU A 343 -22.54 3.38 9.57
C LEU A 343 -22.48 4.15 8.26
N SER A 344 -21.29 4.52 7.78
CA SER A 344 -21.11 5.23 6.51
C SER A 344 -21.67 4.49 5.31
N HIS A 345 -22.36 5.22 4.40
CA HIS A 345 -22.87 4.65 3.14
C HIS A 345 -21.75 4.29 2.15
N PHE A 346 -20.54 4.84 2.32
CA PHE A 346 -19.37 4.49 1.54
C PHE A 346 -18.83 3.08 1.83
N ARG A 347 -19.44 2.36 2.77
CA ARG A 347 -19.06 1.00 3.15
C ARG A 347 -17.61 0.93 3.65
N ALA A 348 -17.25 1.85 4.56
CA ALA A 348 -15.90 1.98 5.11
C ALA A 348 -15.53 0.89 6.15
N HIS A 349 -16.38 -0.11 6.36
CA HIS A 349 -16.17 -1.19 7.32
C HIS A 349 -15.36 -2.38 6.77
N CYS A 350 -15.31 -2.55 5.43
CA CYS A 350 -14.44 -3.53 4.76
C CYS A 350 -14.21 -3.08 3.31
N GLY A 351 -12.96 -2.85 2.94
CA GLY A 351 -12.61 -2.39 1.60
C GLY A 351 -12.91 -3.42 0.50
N LEU A 352 -13.31 -2.95 -0.68
CA LEU A 352 -13.61 -3.79 -1.84
C LEU A 352 -12.34 -4.06 -2.66
N PRO A 353 -11.94 -5.33 -2.86
CA PRO A 353 -10.85 -5.66 -3.76
C PRO A 353 -11.21 -5.43 -5.23
N ALA A 354 -10.21 -5.37 -6.10
CA ALA A 354 -10.43 -5.24 -7.55
C ALA A 354 -10.97 -6.54 -8.18
N GLN A 355 -10.58 -7.70 -7.65
CA GLN A 355 -10.93 -9.01 -8.17
C GLN A 355 -11.62 -9.87 -7.10
N TYR A 356 -12.57 -10.71 -7.52
CA TYR A 356 -13.24 -11.66 -6.63
C TYR A 356 -12.51 -13.00 -6.65
N ARG A 357 -11.82 -13.31 -5.55
CA ARG A 357 -11.16 -14.61 -5.33
C ARG A 357 -11.82 -15.31 -4.14
N PRO A 358 -12.38 -16.52 -4.29
CA PRO A 358 -13.04 -17.20 -3.18
C PRO A 358 -12.06 -17.73 -2.13
N VAL A 359 -10.82 -18.06 -2.54
CA VAL A 359 -9.77 -18.65 -1.69
C VAL A 359 -8.40 -18.05 -2.05
N GLY A 360 -7.39 -18.36 -1.24
CA GLY A 360 -6.01 -17.94 -1.45
C GLY A 360 -5.61 -16.70 -0.66
N PRO A 361 -4.35 -16.23 -0.80
CA PRO A 361 -3.80 -15.10 -0.02
C PRO A 361 -4.56 -13.79 -0.17
N SER A 362 -5.17 -13.56 -1.34
CA SER A 362 -6.03 -12.40 -1.65
C SER A 362 -7.52 -12.79 -1.65
N GLY A 363 -7.91 -13.82 -0.90
CA GLY A 363 -9.28 -14.30 -0.82
C GLY A 363 -10.26 -13.27 -0.28
N TRP A 364 -11.54 -13.44 -0.66
CA TRP A 364 -12.64 -12.59 -0.19
C TRP A 364 -12.80 -12.67 1.33
N ARG A 365 -12.70 -11.54 2.03
CA ARG A 365 -12.71 -11.47 3.50
C ARG A 365 -13.98 -10.91 4.13
N ASP A 366 -14.86 -10.30 3.33
CA ASP A 366 -16.13 -9.78 3.84
C ASP A 366 -17.12 -10.91 4.15
N GLN A 367 -18.06 -10.64 5.05
CA GLN A 367 -19.15 -11.55 5.44
C GLN A 367 -20.18 -11.75 4.32
N LEU A 368 -20.42 -10.72 3.52
CA LEU A 368 -21.37 -10.72 2.42
C LEU A 368 -20.66 -10.93 1.09
N CYS A 369 -21.11 -11.89 0.29
CA CYS A 369 -20.64 -12.02 -1.08
C CYS A 369 -21.02 -10.77 -1.90
N PRO A 370 -20.32 -10.45 -3.00
CA PRO A 370 -20.54 -9.24 -3.79
C PRO A 370 -21.98 -9.06 -4.26
N SER A 371 -22.65 -10.12 -4.71
CA SER A 371 -24.04 -10.04 -5.17
C SER A 371 -24.99 -9.63 -4.04
N ARG A 372 -24.77 -10.14 -2.83
CA ARG A 372 -25.60 -9.78 -1.67
C ARG A 372 -25.31 -8.36 -1.18
N ALA A 373 -24.04 -7.95 -1.20
CA ALA A 373 -23.65 -6.57 -0.90
C ALA A 373 -24.31 -5.57 -1.87
N LEU A 374 -24.38 -5.92 -3.17
CA LEU A 374 -25.05 -5.11 -4.19
C LEU A 374 -26.57 -5.03 -3.97
N GLU A 375 -27.23 -6.12 -3.59
CA GLU A 375 -28.65 -6.13 -3.21
C GLU A 375 -28.94 -5.15 -2.06
N LEU A 376 -28.14 -5.21 -1.00
CA LEU A 376 -28.30 -4.32 0.15
C LEU A 376 -28.03 -2.84 -0.21
N LEU A 377 -27.03 -2.58 -1.02
CA LEU A 377 -26.74 -1.23 -1.51
C LEU A 377 -27.90 -0.68 -2.34
N SER A 378 -28.46 -1.50 -3.24
CA SER A 378 -29.61 -1.13 -4.06
C SER A 378 -30.84 -0.81 -3.21
N SER A 379 -31.14 -1.64 -2.22
CA SER A 379 -32.22 -1.41 -1.27
C SER A 379 -32.03 -0.10 -0.48
N ARG A 380 -30.82 0.19 0.01
CA ARG A 380 -30.52 1.44 0.72
C ARG A 380 -30.67 2.68 -0.16
N ARG A 381 -30.37 2.56 -1.46
CA ARG A 381 -30.54 3.65 -2.45
C ARG A 381 -31.96 3.72 -3.04
N GLY A 382 -32.89 2.91 -2.57
CA GLY A 382 -34.25 2.88 -3.07
C GLY A 382 -34.39 2.38 -4.51
N LEU A 383 -33.39 1.61 -4.98
CA LEU A 383 -33.36 1.03 -6.31
C LEU A 383 -33.99 -0.38 -6.31
N PRO A 384 -34.52 -0.84 -7.46
CA PRO A 384 -34.97 -2.22 -7.59
C PRO A 384 -33.80 -3.21 -7.38
N ALA A 385 -34.13 -4.42 -6.95
CA ALA A 385 -33.15 -5.46 -6.76
C ALA A 385 -32.38 -5.77 -8.06
N PRO A 386 -31.07 -6.08 -7.99
CA PRO A 386 -30.27 -6.43 -9.16
C PRO A 386 -30.79 -7.74 -9.79
N LEU A 387 -31.02 -7.74 -11.10
CA LEU A 387 -31.50 -8.89 -11.86
C LEU A 387 -30.35 -9.49 -12.67
N PHE A 388 -29.94 -10.71 -12.32
CA PHE A 388 -28.89 -11.45 -13.03
C PHE A 388 -29.51 -12.41 -14.06
N ASN A 389 -28.80 -12.59 -15.19
CA ASN A 389 -29.15 -13.69 -16.09
C ASN A 389 -28.79 -15.06 -15.47
N PRO A 390 -29.30 -16.18 -15.99
CA PRO A 390 -29.03 -17.52 -15.42
C PRO A 390 -27.56 -17.89 -15.36
N GLN A 391 -26.72 -17.40 -16.27
CA GLN A 391 -25.29 -17.66 -16.33
C GLN A 391 -24.48 -16.74 -15.41
N GLY A 392 -25.06 -15.69 -14.85
CA GLY A 392 -24.39 -14.70 -14.01
C GLY A 392 -23.45 -13.75 -14.78
N THR A 393 -23.53 -13.72 -16.12
CA THR A 393 -22.65 -12.92 -16.99
C THR A 393 -23.24 -11.57 -17.36
N ALA A 394 -24.52 -11.34 -17.09
CA ALA A 394 -25.21 -10.07 -17.31
C ALA A 394 -26.06 -9.70 -16.08
N LEU A 395 -26.16 -8.41 -15.81
CA LEU A 395 -26.85 -7.81 -14.67
C LEU A 395 -27.61 -6.57 -15.13
N THR A 396 -28.89 -6.43 -14.71
CA THR A 396 -29.67 -5.19 -14.87
C THR A 396 -29.93 -4.57 -13.51
N LEU A 397 -29.61 -3.28 -13.36
CA LEU A 397 -29.78 -2.53 -12.12
C LEU A 397 -30.15 -1.07 -12.42
N GLY A 398 -31.26 -0.58 -11.84
CA GLY A 398 -31.68 0.81 -12.03
C GLY A 398 -31.92 1.22 -13.49
N GLY A 399 -32.31 0.27 -14.35
CA GLY A 399 -32.52 0.49 -15.79
C GLY A 399 -31.22 0.45 -16.63
N GLN A 400 -30.06 0.19 -16.02
CA GLN A 400 -28.80 0.00 -16.71
C GLN A 400 -28.44 -1.49 -16.79
N SER A 401 -27.85 -1.90 -17.91
CA SER A 401 -27.38 -3.27 -18.14
C SER A 401 -25.86 -3.33 -18.15
N PHE A 402 -25.31 -4.27 -17.41
CA PHE A 402 -23.87 -4.53 -17.29
C PHE A 402 -23.58 -5.95 -17.74
N GLU A 403 -22.53 -6.12 -18.52
CA GLU A 403 -22.07 -7.43 -18.96
C GLU A 403 -20.61 -7.65 -18.55
N LEU A 404 -20.32 -8.86 -18.07
CA LEU A 404 -18.99 -9.24 -17.57
C LEU A 404 -17.90 -9.04 -18.63
N ARG A 405 -18.19 -9.34 -19.90
CA ARG A 405 -17.26 -9.14 -21.02
C ARG A 405 -16.79 -7.69 -21.21
N HIS A 406 -17.52 -6.69 -20.71
CA HIS A 406 -17.10 -5.29 -20.78
C HIS A 406 -16.01 -4.94 -19.79
N PHE A 407 -15.92 -5.70 -18.68
CA PHE A 407 -14.94 -5.52 -17.63
C PHE A 407 -13.70 -6.41 -17.83
N GLU A 408 -13.90 -7.63 -18.33
CA GLU A 408 -12.85 -8.65 -18.47
C GLU A 408 -12.44 -8.81 -19.96
N ARG A 409 -12.03 -7.71 -20.63
CA ARG A 409 -11.65 -7.73 -22.04
C ARG A 409 -10.31 -8.43 -22.24
N GLY A 410 -10.28 -9.49 -23.07
CA GLY A 410 -9.09 -9.96 -23.77
C GLY A 410 -8.30 -11.10 -23.16
N HIS A 411 -8.60 -11.54 -21.92
CA HIS A 411 -7.94 -12.70 -21.32
C HIS A 411 -8.97 -13.72 -20.80
N PRO A 412 -8.73 -15.01 -20.96
CA PRO A 412 -9.53 -16.01 -20.26
C PRO A 412 -9.40 -15.75 -18.75
N PRO A 413 -10.50 -15.86 -17.97
CA PRO A 413 -10.42 -15.65 -16.55
C PRO A 413 -9.51 -16.69 -15.91
N SER A 414 -8.59 -16.27 -15.05
CA SER A 414 -7.75 -17.16 -14.25
C SER A 414 -8.62 -18.16 -13.50
N ARG A 415 -8.13 -19.41 -13.35
CA ARG A 415 -8.83 -20.51 -12.63
C ARG A 415 -9.14 -20.16 -11.16
N HIS A 416 -8.42 -19.20 -10.58
CA HIS A 416 -8.56 -18.75 -9.19
C HIS A 416 -9.65 -17.69 -8.97
N LEU A 417 -10.22 -17.15 -10.05
CA LEU A 417 -11.35 -16.22 -9.96
C LEU A 417 -12.64 -16.97 -9.68
N GLY A 418 -13.50 -16.37 -8.86
CA GLY A 418 -14.77 -16.95 -8.49
C GLY A 418 -15.81 -16.95 -9.61
N VAL A 419 -17.03 -17.36 -9.27
CA VAL A 419 -18.12 -17.50 -10.23
C VAL A 419 -18.48 -16.18 -10.92
N PRO A 420 -18.94 -16.21 -12.20
CA PRO A 420 -19.21 -15.01 -13.00
C PRO A 420 -20.16 -14.01 -12.32
N ARG A 421 -21.18 -14.49 -11.62
CA ARG A 421 -22.16 -13.66 -10.90
C ARG A 421 -21.51 -12.76 -9.86
N GLU A 422 -20.61 -13.31 -9.03
CA GLU A 422 -19.94 -12.57 -7.97
C GLU A 422 -18.90 -11.60 -8.53
N ARG A 423 -18.18 -12.00 -9.59
CA ARG A 423 -17.23 -11.11 -10.29
C ARG A 423 -17.96 -9.91 -10.89
N LEU A 424 -19.07 -10.13 -11.61
CA LEU A 424 -19.87 -9.05 -12.18
C LEU A 424 -20.43 -8.12 -11.10
N ALA A 425 -20.96 -8.68 -10.01
CA ALA A 425 -21.44 -7.89 -8.89
C ALA A 425 -20.34 -7.02 -8.28
N LEU A 426 -19.13 -7.54 -8.13
CA LEU A 426 -17.99 -6.78 -7.61
C LEU A 426 -17.56 -5.65 -8.57
N HIS A 427 -17.52 -5.90 -9.87
CA HIS A 427 -17.25 -4.85 -10.85
C HIS A 427 -18.26 -3.70 -10.76
N VAL A 428 -19.54 -4.02 -10.61
CA VAL A 428 -20.59 -3.00 -10.45
C VAL A 428 -20.47 -2.26 -9.11
N LEU A 429 -20.15 -2.96 -8.01
CA LEU A 429 -19.87 -2.34 -6.71
C LEU A 429 -18.70 -1.35 -6.79
N ASN A 430 -17.63 -1.70 -7.50
CA ASN A 430 -16.45 -0.83 -7.69
C ASN A 430 -16.75 0.44 -8.53
N LEU A 431 -17.89 0.47 -9.26
CA LEU A 431 -18.37 1.69 -9.92
C LEU A 431 -19.20 2.60 -8.99
N CYS A 432 -19.54 2.15 -7.78
CA CYS A 432 -20.48 2.83 -6.88
C CYS A 432 -19.84 3.80 -5.88
N GLU A 433 -18.60 4.22 -6.10
CA GLU A 433 -17.87 5.17 -5.22
C GLU A 433 -17.75 4.67 -3.76
N LEU A 434 -17.63 3.36 -3.58
CA LEU A 434 -17.44 2.73 -2.28
C LEU A 434 -15.94 2.70 -1.93
N VAL A 435 -15.62 2.52 -0.65
CA VAL A 435 -14.23 2.42 -0.18
C VAL A 435 -13.59 1.16 -0.78
N PRO A 436 -12.53 1.30 -1.59
CA PRO A 436 -11.82 0.17 -2.16
C PRO A 436 -10.92 -0.50 -1.11
N GLU A 437 -10.35 -1.64 -1.45
CA GLU A 437 -9.22 -2.17 -0.70
C GLU A 437 -8.09 -1.15 -0.68
N HIS A 438 -7.66 -0.77 0.52
CA HIS A 438 -6.80 0.38 0.71
C HIS A 438 -5.81 0.20 1.84
N LEU A 439 -4.82 1.07 1.84
CA LEU A 439 -3.93 1.34 2.95
C LEU A 439 -4.03 2.85 3.24
N GLU A 440 -4.33 3.22 4.47
CA GLU A 440 -4.36 4.62 4.91
C GLU A 440 -3.08 4.99 5.66
N THR A 441 -2.64 6.23 5.52
CA THR A 441 -1.51 6.81 6.26
C THR A 441 -2.05 7.76 7.31
N ARG A 442 -1.84 7.46 8.59
CA ARG A 442 -2.36 8.23 9.71
C ARG A 442 -1.25 8.90 10.48
N SER A 443 -1.45 10.18 10.80
CA SER A 443 -0.52 10.95 11.64
C SER A 443 -0.56 10.47 13.09
N LEU A 444 0.62 10.33 13.70
CA LEU A 444 0.79 9.97 15.12
C LEU A 444 0.92 11.23 15.95
N GLN A 445 0.09 11.35 16.97
CA GLN A 445 0.08 12.46 17.93
C GLN A 445 0.50 11.99 19.33
N ASN A 446 1.20 12.84 20.06
CA ASN A 446 1.56 12.57 21.44
C ASN A 446 1.04 13.70 22.35
N SER A 447 0.33 13.33 23.41
CA SER A 447 -0.24 14.29 24.34
C SER A 447 0.82 15.11 25.11
N ALA A 448 2.04 14.58 25.26
CA ALA A 448 3.17 15.30 25.86
C ALA A 448 3.77 16.38 24.91
N ARG A 449 3.50 16.28 23.60
CA ARG A 449 3.97 17.22 22.57
C ARG A 449 2.82 17.63 21.63
N PRO A 450 1.80 18.33 22.14
CA PRO A 450 0.60 18.65 21.40
C PRO A 450 0.92 19.51 20.17
N GLY A 451 0.28 19.18 19.03
CA GLY A 451 0.43 19.91 17.76
C GLY A 451 1.70 19.59 16.98
N LEU A 452 2.54 18.65 17.46
CA LEU A 452 3.70 18.15 16.74
C LEU A 452 3.47 16.71 16.30
N GLU A 453 3.54 16.44 14.99
CA GLU A 453 3.48 15.09 14.44
C GLU A 453 4.70 14.27 14.89
N GLN A 454 4.48 13.06 15.36
CA GLN A 454 5.53 12.16 15.86
C GLN A 454 5.89 11.06 14.87
N GLY A 455 5.43 11.17 13.66
CA GLY A 455 5.55 10.19 12.58
C GLY A 455 4.18 9.75 12.07
N LYS A 456 4.18 8.77 11.18
CA LYS A 456 2.99 8.27 10.50
C LYS A 456 2.90 6.75 10.61
N VAL A 457 1.70 6.21 10.63
CA VAL A 457 1.47 4.75 10.56
C VAL A 457 0.63 4.41 9.34
N GLN A 458 1.04 3.38 8.59
CA GLN A 458 0.27 2.81 7.49
C GLN A 458 -0.48 1.58 7.95
N MET A 459 -1.81 1.60 7.81
CA MET A 459 -2.71 0.60 8.36
C MET A 459 -4.06 0.58 7.65
N TRP A 460 -4.89 -0.42 7.96
CA TRP A 460 -6.34 -0.40 7.68
C TRP A 460 -7.09 -1.16 8.77
N VAL A 461 -8.40 -0.99 8.80
CA VAL A 461 -9.30 -1.64 9.76
C VAL A 461 -10.49 -2.25 9.02
N ASP A 462 -10.78 -3.52 9.34
CA ASP A 462 -12.01 -4.18 8.91
C ASP A 462 -12.94 -4.39 10.13
N ILE A 463 -14.24 -4.14 9.94
CA ILE A 463 -15.27 -4.23 10.99
C ILE A 463 -16.37 -5.17 10.52
N PHE A 464 -16.63 -6.20 11.30
CA PHE A 464 -17.57 -7.27 10.95
C PHE A 464 -18.66 -7.43 12.03
N PRO A 465 -19.90 -6.99 11.79
CA PRO A 465 -21.02 -7.26 12.70
C PRO A 465 -21.21 -8.76 12.91
N THR A 466 -21.22 -9.23 14.16
CA THR A 466 -21.35 -10.67 14.47
C THR A 466 -22.69 -11.24 14.03
N SER A 467 -23.72 -10.39 13.91
CA SER A 467 -25.08 -10.75 13.44
C SER A 467 -25.12 -11.24 11.98
N LEU A 468 -24.09 -10.93 11.17
CA LEU A 468 -24.01 -11.34 9.77
C LEU A 468 -23.26 -12.67 9.56
N GLY A 469 -22.84 -13.31 10.63
CA GLY A 469 -22.04 -14.54 10.60
C GLY A 469 -20.54 -14.28 10.61
N PRO A 470 -19.70 -15.32 10.51
CA PRO A 470 -18.26 -15.19 10.53
C PRO A 470 -17.74 -14.51 9.25
N PRO A 471 -16.73 -13.64 9.32
CA PRO A 471 -16.07 -13.10 8.14
C PRO A 471 -15.18 -14.16 7.48
N GLY A 472 -14.68 -13.85 6.29
CA GLY A 472 -13.62 -14.62 5.64
C GLY A 472 -12.33 -14.64 6.46
N PRO A 473 -11.32 -15.43 6.05
CA PRO A 473 -10.05 -15.54 6.77
C PRO A 473 -9.35 -14.16 6.83
N PRO A 474 -8.54 -13.91 7.87
CA PRO A 474 -7.72 -12.71 7.92
C PRO A 474 -6.66 -12.74 6.82
N VAL A 475 -6.28 -11.54 6.36
CA VAL A 475 -5.15 -11.39 5.43
C VAL A 475 -3.85 -11.64 6.19
N ASN A 476 -2.98 -12.48 5.63
CA ASN A 476 -1.63 -12.65 6.17
C ASN A 476 -0.74 -11.49 5.68
N ILE A 477 -0.31 -10.66 6.63
CA ILE A 477 0.62 -9.55 6.38
C ILE A 477 1.94 -9.73 7.15
N ASP A 478 2.23 -10.92 7.67
CA ASP A 478 3.51 -11.19 8.30
C ASP A 478 4.64 -10.89 7.31
N PRO A 479 5.66 -10.11 7.71
CA PRO A 479 6.78 -9.83 6.84
C PRO A 479 7.44 -11.13 6.38
N ARG A 480 7.72 -11.23 5.08
CA ARG A 480 8.46 -12.37 4.56
C ARG A 480 9.84 -12.42 5.20
N LYS A 481 10.28 -13.61 5.56
CA LYS A 481 11.65 -13.82 5.99
C LYS A 481 12.57 -13.71 4.79
N ALA A 482 13.76 -13.17 5.01
CA ALA A 482 14.79 -13.15 4.00
C ALA A 482 15.18 -14.59 3.64
N GLU A 483 15.28 -14.87 2.35
CA GLU A 483 15.69 -16.17 1.80
C GLU A 483 17.19 -16.12 1.49
N GLY A 484 17.91 -17.20 1.82
CA GLY A 484 19.32 -17.33 1.52
C GLY A 484 19.55 -17.66 0.04
N TYR A 485 20.44 -16.90 -0.60
CA TYR A 485 20.90 -17.10 -1.97
C TYR A 485 22.43 -17.16 -2.03
N GLU A 486 22.94 -17.81 -3.08
CA GLU A 486 24.36 -17.80 -3.43
C GLU A 486 24.52 -17.35 -4.89
N LEU A 487 25.23 -16.23 -5.09
CA LEU A 487 25.62 -15.79 -6.42
C LEU A 487 27.01 -16.33 -6.74
N ARG A 488 27.10 -17.13 -7.80
CA ARG A 488 28.36 -17.62 -8.38
C ARG A 488 28.70 -16.79 -9.60
N CYS A 489 29.82 -16.10 -9.57
CA CYS A 489 30.34 -15.33 -10.68
C CYS A 489 31.66 -15.94 -11.16
N VAL A 490 31.67 -16.50 -12.38
CA VAL A 490 32.92 -16.95 -13.03
C VAL A 490 33.45 -15.86 -13.92
N VAL A 491 34.62 -15.35 -13.59
CA VAL A 491 35.40 -14.39 -14.42
C VAL A 491 36.28 -15.20 -15.38
N TRP A 492 35.90 -15.21 -16.67
CA TRP A 492 36.66 -15.93 -17.68
C TRP A 492 37.82 -15.12 -18.20
N ARG A 493 37.51 -13.96 -18.77
CA ARG A 493 38.51 -13.13 -19.49
C ARG A 493 38.15 -11.66 -19.37
N VAL A 494 39.17 -10.83 -19.52
CA VAL A 494 39.05 -9.40 -19.77
C VAL A 494 39.65 -9.08 -21.14
N ARG A 495 39.12 -8.09 -21.82
CA ARG A 495 39.63 -7.60 -23.12
C ARG A 495 39.54 -6.08 -23.21
N ASP A 496 40.42 -5.55 -24.05
CA ASP A 496 40.45 -4.15 -24.45
C ASP A 496 40.57 -3.20 -23.24
N THR A 497 41.34 -3.58 -22.19
CA THR A 497 41.65 -2.70 -21.06
C THR A 497 42.73 -1.71 -21.37
N ASP A 498 42.70 -0.56 -20.72
CA ASP A 498 43.76 0.43 -20.80
C ASP A 498 45.05 -0.10 -20.16
N LEU A 499 46.19 0.12 -20.85
CA LEU A 499 47.48 -0.23 -20.34
C LEU A 499 48.09 0.99 -19.62
N ARG A 500 48.49 0.83 -18.35
CA ARG A 500 49.01 1.94 -17.51
C ARG A 500 50.50 1.99 -17.36
N ASP A 501 51.14 0.84 -17.23
CA ASP A 501 52.58 0.73 -17.05
C ASP A 501 53.35 0.77 -18.34
N VAL A 502 54.62 1.13 -18.25
CA VAL A 502 55.56 1.13 -19.37
C VAL A 502 56.79 0.33 -18.98
N ASN A 503 57.14 -0.68 -19.78
CA ASN A 503 58.35 -1.47 -19.55
C ASN A 503 59.62 -0.70 -19.94
N LEU A 504 60.81 -1.28 -19.63
CA LEU A 504 62.09 -0.69 -19.94
C LEU A 504 62.33 -0.45 -21.45
N LEU A 505 61.57 -1.08 -22.32
CA LEU A 505 61.60 -0.94 -23.78
C LEU A 505 60.62 0.12 -24.31
N GLY A 506 59.90 0.83 -23.42
CA GLY A 506 58.91 1.83 -23.78
C GLY A 506 57.56 1.26 -24.23
N GLN A 507 57.30 -0.04 -24.08
CA GLN A 507 56.03 -0.67 -24.41
C GLN A 507 55.07 -0.59 -23.23
N ARG A 508 53.81 -0.24 -23.50
CA ARG A 508 52.75 -0.26 -22.47
C ARG A 508 52.38 -1.69 -22.09
N MET A 509 52.16 -1.90 -20.80
CA MET A 509 51.70 -3.18 -20.27
C MET A 509 50.87 -2.95 -19.00
N SER A 510 50.20 -3.98 -18.50
CA SER A 510 49.49 -3.98 -17.22
C SER A 510 49.47 -5.38 -16.60
N ASP A 511 49.55 -5.44 -15.28
CA ASP A 511 49.42 -6.66 -14.47
C ASP A 511 47.96 -6.75 -13.96
N ILE A 512 47.09 -7.36 -14.78
CA ILE A 512 45.64 -7.22 -14.64
C ILE A 512 45.07 -8.22 -13.65
N TYR A 513 44.18 -7.78 -12.74
CA TYR A 513 43.30 -8.63 -11.92
C TYR A 513 41.91 -8.04 -11.78
N VAL A 514 40.95 -8.87 -11.36
CA VAL A 514 39.54 -8.46 -11.14
C VAL A 514 39.20 -8.67 -9.68
N ALA A 515 38.61 -7.65 -9.04
CA ALA A 515 38.02 -7.73 -7.72
C ALA A 515 36.53 -7.57 -7.79
N GLY A 516 35.79 -8.26 -6.92
CA GLY A 516 34.33 -8.20 -6.90
C GLY A 516 33.72 -8.38 -5.51
N TRP A 517 32.55 -7.77 -5.29
CA TRP A 517 31.73 -7.90 -4.09
C TRP A 517 30.28 -7.52 -4.36
N LEU A 518 29.37 -7.93 -3.50
CA LEU A 518 28.00 -7.44 -3.50
C LEU A 518 27.91 -6.09 -2.78
N ASP A 519 27.11 -5.17 -3.33
CA ASP A 519 26.87 -3.86 -2.72
C ASP A 519 26.35 -4.02 -1.28
N GLY A 520 26.89 -3.19 -0.38
CA GLY A 520 26.62 -3.28 1.06
C GLY A 520 27.40 -4.38 1.81
N LEU A 521 28.10 -5.29 1.13
CA LEU A 521 28.90 -6.39 1.71
C LEU A 521 30.40 -6.31 1.29
N PRO A 522 31.09 -5.20 1.58
CA PRO A 522 32.50 -5.04 1.18
C PRO A 522 33.44 -6.05 1.84
N GLU A 523 33.05 -6.64 2.97
CA GLU A 523 33.79 -7.71 3.65
C GLU A 523 33.86 -9.01 2.86
N GLN A 524 32.95 -9.21 1.89
CA GLN A 524 32.95 -10.36 0.99
C GLN A 524 33.83 -10.14 -0.26
N ARG A 525 34.60 -9.03 -0.31
CA ARG A 525 35.46 -8.75 -1.46
C ARG A 525 36.38 -9.92 -1.77
N GLN A 526 36.34 -10.39 -3.01
CA GLN A 526 37.18 -11.45 -3.57
C GLN A 526 37.94 -10.89 -4.77
N GLN A 527 39.07 -11.48 -5.10
CA GLN A 527 39.87 -11.10 -6.26
C GLN A 527 40.39 -12.33 -6.98
N THR A 528 40.62 -12.18 -8.29
CA THR A 528 41.27 -13.20 -9.12
C THR A 528 42.76 -13.26 -8.84
N ASP A 529 43.44 -14.26 -9.38
CA ASP A 529 44.88 -14.19 -9.60
C ASP A 529 45.24 -13.03 -10.55
N ILE A 530 46.51 -12.72 -10.65
CA ILE A 530 47.06 -11.62 -11.47
C ILE A 530 47.51 -12.18 -12.81
N HIS A 531 46.99 -11.61 -13.91
CA HIS A 531 47.47 -11.86 -15.26
C HIS A 531 48.63 -10.88 -15.56
N TYR A 532 49.85 -11.39 -15.40
CA TYR A 532 51.06 -10.57 -15.50
C TYR A 532 51.41 -10.15 -16.93
N ARG A 533 51.86 -8.91 -17.10
CA ARG A 533 52.49 -8.36 -18.30
C ARG A 533 51.63 -8.42 -19.55
N SER A 534 50.36 -8.13 -19.41
CA SER A 534 49.50 -7.98 -20.59
C SER A 534 49.95 -6.83 -21.45
N LEU A 535 50.30 -7.12 -22.70
CA LEU A 535 50.75 -6.12 -23.69
C LEU A 535 49.59 -5.67 -24.62
N ASP A 536 48.47 -6.35 -24.60
CA ASP A 536 47.32 -6.14 -25.47
C ASP A 536 46.07 -5.76 -24.69
N GLY A 537 46.13 -5.59 -23.38
CA GLY A 537 45.00 -5.29 -22.53
C GLY A 537 44.02 -6.46 -22.33
N ASN A 538 44.50 -7.68 -22.61
CA ASN A 538 43.72 -8.90 -22.40
C ASN A 538 44.25 -9.67 -21.18
N GLY A 539 43.34 -10.35 -20.49
CA GLY A 539 43.64 -11.24 -19.37
C GLY A 539 42.73 -12.44 -19.36
N ALA A 540 43.24 -13.59 -18.90
CA ALA A 540 42.46 -14.81 -18.68
C ALA A 540 42.58 -15.25 -17.24
N PHE A 541 41.50 -15.63 -16.59
CA PHE A 541 41.45 -15.93 -15.17
C PHE A 541 40.84 -17.29 -14.86
N ASN A 542 39.75 -17.66 -15.54
CA ASN A 542 38.99 -18.87 -15.23
C ASN A 542 38.73 -19.01 -13.71
N TRP A 543 38.23 -17.95 -13.06
CA TRP A 543 38.17 -17.77 -11.62
C TRP A 543 36.78 -17.60 -11.13
N ARG A 544 36.40 -18.30 -10.04
CA ARG A 544 35.04 -18.24 -9.45
C ARG A 544 35.02 -17.39 -8.19
N PHE A 545 34.09 -16.41 -8.17
CA PHE A 545 33.66 -15.74 -6.96
C PHE A 545 32.38 -16.38 -6.45
N VAL A 546 32.21 -16.44 -5.12
CA VAL A 546 31.05 -17.03 -4.44
C VAL A 546 30.58 -16.04 -3.39
N PHE A 547 29.35 -15.51 -3.54
CA PHE A 547 28.77 -14.50 -2.69
C PHE A 547 27.46 -15.01 -2.08
N PRO A 548 27.45 -15.49 -0.82
CA PRO A 548 26.24 -15.79 -0.09
C PRO A 548 25.59 -14.48 0.38
N PHE A 549 24.25 -14.38 0.29
CA PHE A 549 23.49 -13.22 0.75
C PHE A 549 22.05 -13.61 1.09
N GLU A 550 21.38 -12.76 1.89
CA GLU A 550 19.96 -12.87 2.17
C GLU A 550 19.17 -11.89 1.28
N PHE A 551 18.04 -12.34 0.73
CA PHE A 551 17.21 -11.57 -0.17
C PHE A 551 15.74 -11.58 0.25
N LEU A 552 15.13 -10.38 0.25
CA LEU A 552 13.71 -10.16 0.48
C LEU A 552 13.00 -10.10 -0.86
N SER A 553 12.43 -11.22 -1.30
CA SER A 553 11.83 -11.37 -2.62
C SER A 553 10.68 -10.38 -2.89
N ALA A 554 9.84 -10.10 -1.88
CA ALA A 554 8.74 -9.14 -1.99
C ALA A 554 9.22 -7.69 -2.14
N GLU A 555 10.28 -7.31 -1.41
CA GLU A 555 10.86 -5.96 -1.45
C GLU A 555 11.88 -5.79 -2.57
N LYS A 556 12.35 -6.88 -3.16
CA LYS A 556 13.43 -6.94 -4.16
C LYS A 556 14.75 -6.34 -3.66
N LEU A 557 15.06 -6.51 -2.37
CA LEU A 557 16.24 -5.97 -1.71
C LEU A 557 17.05 -7.06 -1.00
N CYS A 558 18.36 -6.90 -0.94
CA CYS A 558 19.22 -7.67 -0.06
C CYS A 558 19.03 -7.23 1.39
N ALA A 559 18.96 -8.21 2.30
CA ALA A 559 18.91 -8.00 3.74
C ALA A 559 20.29 -8.19 4.35
N ILE A 560 20.85 -7.15 4.95
CA ILE A 560 22.17 -7.19 5.57
C ILE A 560 22.00 -6.91 7.06
N ARG A 561 22.37 -7.89 7.91
CA ARG A 561 22.31 -7.74 9.36
C ARG A 561 23.64 -7.18 9.85
N ARG A 562 23.61 -6.03 10.49
CA ARG A 562 24.80 -5.40 11.11
C ARG A 562 24.57 -5.17 12.58
N LYS A 563 25.59 -5.50 13.40
CA LYS A 563 25.65 -5.09 14.79
C LYS A 563 26.33 -3.73 14.85
N GLU A 564 25.71 -2.74 15.48
CA GLU A 564 26.34 -1.41 15.65
C GLU A 564 27.57 -1.48 16.54
N HIS A 565 27.52 -2.35 17.57
CA HIS A 565 28.65 -2.61 18.46
C HIS A 565 28.83 -4.11 18.70
N VAL A 566 30.07 -4.53 18.98
CA VAL A 566 30.42 -5.95 19.20
C VAL A 566 29.60 -6.58 20.35
N TRP A 567 29.16 -5.80 21.31
CA TRP A 567 28.34 -6.20 22.48
C TRP A 567 26.86 -5.89 22.33
N SER A 568 26.41 -5.37 21.21
CA SER A 568 24.99 -5.19 20.95
C SER A 568 24.31 -6.55 20.77
N LEU A 569 23.23 -6.76 21.50
CA LEU A 569 22.37 -7.93 21.30
C LEU A 569 21.45 -7.75 20.08
N ASP A 570 21.20 -6.50 19.70
CA ASP A 570 20.31 -6.12 18.62
C ASP A 570 21.09 -5.96 17.31
N GLU A 571 20.50 -6.41 16.21
CA GLU A 571 21.06 -6.30 14.86
C GLU A 571 20.18 -5.35 14.05
N THR A 572 20.81 -4.36 13.43
CA THR A 572 20.13 -3.47 12.49
C THR A 572 20.04 -4.13 11.13
N LEU A 573 18.85 -4.15 10.53
CA LEU A 573 18.62 -4.67 9.19
C LEU A 573 18.80 -3.54 8.16
N LEU A 574 19.90 -3.59 7.41
CA LEU A 574 20.15 -2.71 6.27
C LEU A 574 19.59 -3.37 5.00
N LYS A 575 18.83 -2.62 4.21
CA LYS A 575 18.23 -3.06 2.95
C LYS A 575 18.91 -2.34 1.78
N VAL A 576 19.51 -3.10 0.87
CA VAL A 576 20.23 -2.56 -0.29
C VAL A 576 19.82 -3.27 -1.58
N PRO A 577 19.85 -2.61 -2.75
CA PRO A 577 19.58 -3.28 -4.03
C PRO A 577 20.57 -4.44 -4.27
N PRO A 578 20.13 -5.56 -4.88
CA PRO A 578 21.00 -6.69 -5.21
C PRO A 578 21.89 -6.32 -6.42
N LYS A 579 23.06 -5.75 -6.13
CA LYS A 579 24.03 -5.25 -7.10
C LYS A 579 25.38 -5.94 -6.91
N LEU A 580 25.94 -6.50 -8.00
CA LEU A 580 27.29 -7.00 -8.07
C LEU A 580 28.22 -5.91 -8.62
N ILE A 581 29.28 -5.59 -7.89
CA ILE A 581 30.30 -4.63 -8.29
C ILE A 581 31.57 -5.40 -8.64
N LEU A 582 32.08 -5.19 -9.85
CA LEU A 582 33.33 -5.75 -10.33
C LEU A 582 34.25 -4.61 -10.75
N GLN A 583 35.51 -4.70 -10.34
CA GLN A 583 36.54 -3.73 -10.68
C GLN A 583 37.74 -4.42 -11.32
N VAL A 584 38.24 -3.87 -12.42
CA VAL A 584 39.45 -4.29 -13.09
C VAL A 584 40.59 -3.38 -12.65
N TRP A 585 41.69 -3.97 -12.19
CA TRP A 585 42.82 -3.27 -11.60
C TRP A 585 44.10 -3.66 -12.29
N ASP A 586 45.07 -2.74 -12.29
CA ASP A 586 46.48 -2.96 -12.59
C ASP A 586 47.25 -3.08 -11.27
N ASN A 587 47.96 -4.20 -11.07
CA ASN A 587 48.69 -4.48 -9.84
C ASN A 587 50.07 -3.85 -9.89
N ASP A 588 50.36 -2.94 -8.97
CA ASP A 588 51.58 -2.23 -8.86
C ASP A 588 52.42 -2.68 -7.65
N LYS A 589 53.70 -2.95 -7.86
CA LYS A 589 54.59 -3.38 -6.78
C LYS A 589 55.09 -2.25 -5.86
N PHE A 590 55.11 -1.00 -6.35
CA PHE A 590 55.72 0.13 -5.66
C PHE A 590 54.81 1.33 -5.43
N LYS A 591 53.61 1.31 -5.93
CA LYS A 591 52.56 2.32 -5.72
C LYS A 591 51.23 1.61 -5.45
N ALA A 592 50.18 2.38 -5.18
CA ALA A 592 48.83 1.84 -5.09
C ALA A 592 48.36 1.34 -6.47
N ASP A 593 47.61 0.25 -6.49
CA ASP A 593 47.04 -0.33 -7.71
C ASP A 593 46.18 0.70 -8.47
N ASP A 594 46.30 0.71 -9.79
CA ASP A 594 45.54 1.61 -10.65
C ASP A 594 44.22 0.98 -11.09
N LEU A 595 43.10 1.71 -10.90
CA LEU A 595 41.80 1.28 -11.35
C LEU A 595 41.67 1.42 -12.88
N LEU A 596 41.46 0.30 -13.58
CA LEU A 596 41.29 0.26 -15.04
C LEU A 596 39.84 0.39 -15.48
N GLY A 597 38.88 -0.14 -14.72
CA GLY A 597 37.47 -0.05 -15.06
C GLY A 597 36.54 -0.62 -14.00
N VAL A 598 35.28 -0.21 -14.04
CA VAL A 598 34.22 -0.64 -13.13
C VAL A 598 33.06 -1.21 -13.95
N LEU A 599 32.48 -2.30 -13.45
CA LEU A 599 31.26 -2.89 -13.94
C LEU A 599 30.28 -3.07 -12.77
N GLU A 600 29.11 -2.44 -12.85
CA GLU A 600 28.01 -2.61 -11.91
C GLU A 600 26.86 -3.37 -12.57
N LEU A 601 26.39 -4.43 -11.92
CA LEU A 601 25.35 -5.30 -12.41
C LEU A 601 24.20 -5.41 -11.41
N GLU A 602 23.06 -4.83 -11.75
CA GLU A 602 21.82 -5.00 -10.98
C GLU A 602 21.21 -6.36 -11.33
N LEU A 603 21.08 -7.25 -10.34
CA LEU A 603 20.67 -8.65 -10.61
C LEU A 603 19.19 -8.76 -11.04
N ILE A 604 18.33 -7.80 -10.69
CA ILE A 604 16.92 -7.76 -11.09
C ILE A 604 16.74 -7.15 -12.48
N GLN A 605 17.56 -6.14 -12.80
CA GLN A 605 17.52 -5.42 -14.09
C GLN A 605 18.86 -5.58 -14.81
N LEU A 606 19.31 -6.82 -14.92
CA LEU A 606 20.60 -7.13 -15.48
C LEU A 606 20.63 -6.78 -16.99
N ARG A 607 21.58 -5.92 -17.36
CA ARG A 607 21.86 -5.64 -18.77
C ARG A 607 22.19 -6.96 -19.49
N ARG A 608 21.50 -7.25 -20.58
CA ARG A 608 21.79 -8.47 -21.36
C ARG A 608 23.23 -8.50 -21.83
N PRO A 609 23.93 -9.63 -21.63
CA PRO A 609 25.30 -9.78 -22.08
C PRO A 609 25.39 -9.78 -23.60
N ALA A 610 26.48 -9.23 -24.12
CA ALA A 610 26.83 -9.36 -25.52
C ALA A 610 27.37 -10.78 -25.79
N PRO A 611 27.07 -11.39 -26.95
CA PRO A 611 27.54 -12.73 -27.30
C PRO A 611 29.06 -12.78 -27.59
N SER A 612 29.69 -11.65 -27.83
CA SER A 612 31.13 -11.53 -28.07
C SER A 612 31.68 -10.16 -27.66
N ALA A 613 32.98 -10.08 -27.36
CA ALA A 613 33.63 -8.83 -27.02
C ALA A 613 33.49 -7.74 -28.10
N ARG A 614 33.43 -8.15 -29.38
CA ARG A 614 33.26 -7.22 -30.52
C ARG A 614 31.88 -6.54 -30.53
N LEU A 615 30.86 -7.17 -29.96
CA LEU A 615 29.50 -6.67 -29.89
C LEU A 615 29.17 -6.04 -28.52
N CYS A 616 30.15 -5.91 -27.65
CA CYS A 616 30.01 -5.36 -26.32
C CYS A 616 30.39 -3.87 -26.30
N TRP A 617 29.43 -2.98 -26.08
CA TRP A 617 29.56 -1.52 -26.07
C TRP A 617 28.92 -0.91 -24.82
N ALA A 618 29.45 0.19 -24.32
CA ALA A 618 28.91 0.88 -23.15
C ALA A 618 27.61 1.62 -23.50
N THR A 619 27.62 2.36 -24.60
CA THR A 619 26.49 3.16 -25.08
C THR A 619 26.21 2.91 -26.57
N PRO A 620 25.02 3.30 -27.09
CA PRO A 620 24.73 3.25 -28.51
C PRO A 620 25.66 4.11 -29.38
N GLN A 621 26.27 5.14 -28.78
CA GLN A 621 27.16 6.08 -29.45
C GLN A 621 28.53 5.48 -29.70
N ASP A 622 28.92 4.47 -28.92
CA ASP A 622 30.20 3.75 -29.07
C ASP A 622 30.21 2.75 -30.23
N LEU A 623 29.04 2.53 -30.89
CA LEU A 623 28.92 1.65 -32.05
C LEU A 623 29.62 2.26 -33.25
N PRO A 624 30.49 1.50 -33.96
CA PRO A 624 31.13 1.96 -35.15
C PRO A 624 30.10 2.48 -36.18
N TRP A 625 30.36 3.62 -36.81
CA TRP A 625 29.46 4.27 -37.75
C TRP A 625 29.13 3.43 -39.01
N PHE A 626 29.94 2.42 -39.33
CA PHE A 626 29.67 1.46 -40.44
C PHE A 626 28.79 0.26 -40.04
N SER A 627 28.32 0.18 -38.79
CA SER A 627 27.43 -0.91 -38.43
C SER A 627 26.09 -0.69 -39.10
N TRP A 628 25.65 -1.69 -39.91
CA TRP A 628 24.39 -1.65 -40.64
C TRP A 628 23.20 -1.37 -39.75
N PRO A 629 22.19 -0.60 -40.21
CA PRO A 629 21.03 -0.21 -39.39
C PRO A 629 20.30 -1.39 -38.71
N TRP A 630 20.31 -2.55 -39.31
CA TRP A 630 19.71 -3.79 -38.80
C TRP A 630 20.49 -4.41 -37.60
N CYS A 631 21.77 -4.10 -37.45
CA CYS A 631 22.53 -4.56 -36.30
C CYS A 631 22.32 -3.69 -35.05
N ARG A 632 21.78 -2.47 -35.22
CA ARG A 632 21.53 -1.53 -34.12
C ARG A 632 20.27 -1.85 -33.33
N ALA A 633 19.18 -2.25 -33.99
CA ALA A 633 17.89 -2.44 -33.40
C ALA A 633 17.77 -3.65 -32.42
N PRO A 634 18.33 -4.84 -32.72
CA PRO A 634 18.07 -6.00 -31.86
C PRO A 634 18.88 -6.05 -30.57
N VAL A 635 20.00 -5.32 -30.47
CA VAL A 635 20.88 -5.35 -29.26
C VAL A 635 20.42 -4.34 -28.20
N LEU A 636 19.83 -3.23 -28.61
CA LEU A 636 19.43 -2.12 -27.73
C LEU A 636 17.95 -2.17 -27.29
N ALA A 637 17.11 -2.89 -28.04
CA ALA A 637 15.66 -2.95 -27.78
C ALA A 637 15.21 -4.13 -26.89
N ARG A 638 16.14 -4.98 -26.45
CA ARG A 638 15.79 -6.12 -25.60
C ARG A 638 15.66 -5.68 -24.15
N SER A 639 14.52 -6.02 -23.51
CA SER A 639 14.29 -5.81 -22.07
C SER A 639 15.43 -6.38 -21.23
N PRO A 640 15.77 -5.76 -20.08
CA PRO A 640 16.75 -6.28 -19.13
C PRO A 640 16.36 -7.69 -18.67
N LEU A 641 17.34 -8.48 -18.21
CA LEU A 641 17.14 -9.79 -17.64
C LEU A 641 16.93 -9.70 -16.14
N ASN A 642 16.05 -10.50 -15.60
CA ASN A 642 15.98 -10.74 -14.16
C ASN A 642 16.73 -12.05 -13.85
N LEU A 643 17.84 -11.97 -13.08
CA LEU A 643 18.67 -13.13 -12.75
C LEU A 643 17.97 -14.08 -11.76
N PHE A 644 17.08 -13.56 -10.91
CA PHE A 644 16.28 -14.40 -9.99
C PHE A 644 15.30 -15.32 -10.74
N ARG A 645 14.85 -14.92 -11.93
CA ARG A 645 14.02 -15.74 -12.83
C ARG A 645 14.86 -16.65 -13.72
N ARG A 646 15.82 -16.06 -14.45
CA ARG A 646 16.64 -16.78 -15.44
C ARG A 646 17.69 -17.70 -14.81
N ARG A 647 17.99 -17.53 -13.53
CA ARG A 647 18.99 -18.29 -12.75
C ARG A 647 20.41 -18.25 -13.32
N ARG A 648 20.59 -18.04 -14.62
CA ARG A 648 21.91 -18.05 -15.25
C ARG A 648 22.01 -17.04 -16.40
N ALA A 649 23.18 -16.36 -16.49
CA ALA A 649 23.54 -15.49 -17.60
C ALA A 649 25.03 -15.66 -17.94
N ARG A 650 25.38 -15.69 -19.25
CA ARG A 650 26.78 -15.76 -19.71
C ARG A 650 27.00 -14.83 -20.91
N GLY A 651 28.11 -14.16 -20.96
CA GLY A 651 28.59 -13.35 -22.08
C GLY A 651 29.48 -12.20 -21.66
N TRP A 652 29.46 -11.10 -22.43
CA TRP A 652 30.35 -9.97 -22.28
C TRP A 652 29.63 -8.74 -21.78
N TRP A 653 30.22 -8.06 -20.78
CA TRP A 653 29.72 -6.79 -20.24
C TRP A 653 30.82 -5.72 -20.32
N PRO A 654 30.46 -4.45 -20.60
CA PRO A 654 31.40 -3.35 -20.70
C PRO A 654 31.81 -2.82 -19.33
N CYS A 655 33.10 -2.62 -19.12
CA CYS A 655 33.63 -1.86 -17.98
C CYS A 655 33.75 -0.39 -18.36
N ILE A 656 33.40 0.50 -17.45
CA ILE A 656 33.40 1.93 -17.65
C ILE A 656 34.32 2.63 -16.63
N VAL A 657 34.90 3.75 -17.05
CA VAL A 657 35.59 4.70 -16.19
C VAL A 657 34.90 6.04 -16.29
N GLN A 658 34.74 6.73 -15.16
CA GLN A 658 34.21 8.08 -15.11
C GLN A 658 35.37 9.06 -15.35
N GLU A 659 35.30 9.85 -16.38
CA GLU A 659 36.18 10.95 -16.70
C GLU A 659 35.47 12.29 -16.66
N ASP A 660 36.20 13.41 -16.63
CA ASP A 660 35.58 14.77 -16.64
C ASP A 660 34.68 15.00 -17.87
N SER A 661 34.94 14.31 -18.98
CA SER A 661 34.18 14.36 -20.23
C SER A 661 32.95 13.43 -20.25
N GLY A 662 32.74 12.59 -19.23
CA GLY A 662 31.66 11.60 -19.17
C GLY A 662 32.15 10.17 -18.96
N GLN A 663 31.28 9.20 -19.23
CA GLN A 663 31.60 7.78 -19.13
C GLN A 663 32.32 7.27 -20.39
N ARG A 664 33.44 6.59 -20.20
CA ARG A 664 34.23 5.98 -21.29
C ARG A 664 34.34 4.47 -21.08
N LEU A 665 34.22 3.70 -22.16
CA LEU A 665 34.50 2.27 -22.18
C LEU A 665 36.01 2.04 -21.93
N SER A 666 36.35 1.26 -20.90
CA SER A 666 37.72 0.99 -20.49
C SER A 666 38.08 -0.48 -20.40
N GLY A 667 37.23 -1.34 -20.89
CA GLY A 667 37.44 -2.78 -20.95
C GLY A 667 36.15 -3.55 -21.09
N LYS A 668 36.26 -4.86 -21.21
CA LYS A 668 35.13 -5.79 -21.37
C LYS A 668 35.40 -7.07 -20.61
N LEU A 669 34.44 -7.51 -19.77
CA LEU A 669 34.53 -8.73 -18.99
C LEU A 669 33.65 -9.84 -19.57
N GLU A 670 34.19 -11.03 -19.75
CA GLU A 670 33.44 -12.26 -19.99
C GLU A 670 33.12 -12.93 -18.66
N LEU A 671 31.84 -13.01 -18.34
CA LEU A 671 31.35 -13.57 -17.10
C LEU A 671 30.34 -14.69 -17.32
N THR A 672 30.23 -15.59 -16.36
CA THR A 672 29.08 -16.43 -16.13
C THR A 672 28.54 -16.13 -14.75
N LEU A 673 27.28 -15.70 -14.68
CA LEU A 673 26.54 -15.50 -13.44
C LEU A 673 25.55 -16.66 -13.26
N GLU A 674 25.53 -17.25 -12.08
CA GLU A 674 24.58 -18.30 -11.71
C GLU A 674 24.06 -17.96 -10.30
N LEU A 675 22.73 -17.89 -10.16
CA LEU A 675 22.06 -17.62 -8.89
C LEU A 675 21.35 -18.89 -8.41
N LEU A 676 21.67 -19.28 -7.19
CA LEU A 676 21.15 -20.46 -6.53
C LEU A 676 20.49 -20.07 -5.21
N THR A 677 19.47 -20.82 -4.80
CA THR A 677 19.01 -20.77 -3.41
C THR A 677 20.08 -21.39 -2.49
N ALA A 678 20.05 -21.09 -1.19
CA ALA A 678 20.98 -21.67 -0.23
C ALA A 678 20.94 -23.22 -0.26
N GLN A 679 19.74 -23.79 -0.40
CA GLN A 679 19.55 -25.24 -0.52
C GLN A 679 20.19 -25.81 -1.79
N GLU A 680 19.95 -25.21 -2.97
CA GLU A 680 20.57 -25.62 -4.23
C GLU A 680 22.10 -25.51 -4.18
N ALA A 681 22.61 -24.50 -3.45
CA ALA A 681 24.06 -24.32 -3.28
C ALA A 681 24.70 -25.41 -2.41
N GLU A 682 23.99 -25.87 -1.36
CA GLU A 682 24.42 -27.02 -0.54
C GLU A 682 24.39 -28.34 -1.32
N GLU A 683 23.41 -28.55 -2.18
CA GLU A 683 23.31 -29.74 -3.04
C GLU A 683 24.38 -29.76 -4.13
N ARG A 684 24.86 -28.59 -4.56
CA ARG A 684 25.84 -28.40 -5.63
C ARG A 684 27.06 -27.59 -5.18
N PRO A 685 27.85 -28.07 -4.21
CA PRO A 685 28.94 -27.29 -3.61
C PRO A 685 30.04 -26.97 -4.62
N VAL A 686 30.62 -25.76 -4.49
CA VAL A 686 31.74 -25.25 -5.30
C VAL A 686 32.79 -24.59 -4.40
N GLY A 687 34.05 -24.61 -4.84
CA GLY A 687 35.13 -23.85 -4.22
C GLY A 687 35.27 -22.44 -4.77
N LYS A 688 35.97 -21.58 -4.07
CA LYS A 688 36.41 -20.25 -4.54
C LYS A 688 37.62 -20.39 -5.45
N GLY A 689 37.76 -19.48 -6.39
CA GLY A 689 38.84 -19.55 -7.35
C GLY A 689 38.76 -20.80 -8.20
N ARG A 690 39.83 -21.60 -8.18
CA ARG A 690 39.92 -22.93 -8.78
C ARG A 690 40.04 -24.05 -7.74
N GLU A 691 39.72 -23.75 -6.48
CA GLU A 691 39.79 -24.68 -5.37
C GLU A 691 38.76 -25.79 -5.44
N GLU A 692 39.03 -26.91 -4.78
CA GLU A 692 38.07 -28.03 -4.68
C GLU A 692 36.92 -27.72 -3.69
N PRO A 693 35.70 -28.13 -3.98
CA PRO A 693 35.25 -28.83 -5.19
C PRO A 693 35.14 -27.89 -6.41
N ASN A 694 35.98 -28.13 -7.43
CA ASN A 694 35.97 -27.33 -8.66
C ASN A 694 34.96 -27.88 -9.69
N LYS A 695 33.67 -27.67 -9.41
CA LYS A 695 32.54 -28.15 -10.24
C LYS A 695 31.62 -26.99 -10.59
N HIS A 696 30.70 -27.19 -11.52
CA HIS A 696 29.58 -26.33 -11.88
C HIS A 696 29.94 -24.88 -12.32
N PRO A 697 30.71 -24.62 -13.34
CA PRO A 697 31.49 -25.56 -14.16
C PRO A 697 32.88 -25.86 -13.58
N THR A 698 33.55 -26.91 -14.05
CA THR A 698 34.97 -27.13 -13.78
C THR A 698 35.79 -26.02 -14.43
N LEU A 699 36.66 -25.40 -13.67
CA LEU A 699 37.51 -24.27 -14.12
C LEU A 699 38.89 -24.80 -14.49
N PRO A 700 39.26 -24.79 -15.78
CA PRO A 700 40.63 -25.11 -16.21
C PRO A 700 41.59 -23.98 -15.85
N GLU A 701 42.88 -24.29 -15.88
CA GLU A 701 43.93 -23.26 -15.86
C GLU A 701 43.73 -22.26 -17.01
N PRO A 702 44.04 -20.97 -16.78
CA PRO A 702 43.84 -19.92 -17.79
C PRO A 702 44.82 -20.03 -18.98
#